data_38632970088d8e9e603b58304438d849
#
_entry.id   38632970088d8e9e603b58304438d849
#
_cell.length_a   1.000
_cell.length_b   1.000
_cell.length_c   1.000
_cell.angle_alpha   90.00
_cell.angle_beta   90.00
_cell.angle_gamma   90.00
#
_symmetry.space_group_name_H-M   'P 1'
#
loop_
_entity.id
_entity.type
_entity.pdbx_description
1 polymer ?
#
loop_
_entity_poly.entity_id
_entity_poly.type
_entity_poly.pdbx_seq_one_letter_code
_entity_poly.pdbx_strand_id
1 'polypeptide(L)'
;MVKQIIKSGFRQILRRPLLPILNMLGLAGGIAVTILILVYAYTELNYDSWVTNQDRLYRVEGQFIRSSNYMDNTPTPLGPTLLNEVSEVETAVRVRDHHWPVKYGDFINYESVTSVDIDFLNIFPLEFIKGNTASAFQTLNNILLSETMANKYFGDQEALGQTFVVNGSLEYIVSGVFKDQPKDTDFSYDFITPLQEKLIAQSNSWSSVSLETFIRLKEGASLADVNEKLAVIVDQHRPFNGGTTYDMRDRFRFILQEFKDLHLGSRGRTPGNEIGNYAAVYGFLAVAILVLVISTFNYVSLAMARALEREKEFCIRKVTGASYGQIVRHVMMESIVQTSLAALFGLMIADDVLPYFGSILGAEYSLSDILDSVGLLVFAGSIFLLGILAGIYPAVITSNFRPAQFLSGGKSQRPGVNRLRASLVFVQFTVAIALLIGTVTIARQMAYINELDLGYDANNLLFIRGINRKETVARADTLKQGIAAVAGVQSVTRSEVEPYGNSHSYEGFRSKHMPADSEDTGFRLIASDYDFFETYKTQLLAGRFLNEQFADDRVNLRDRDKLKDSTSSNNIILSREAVKALGYPSPNSILGEQILMKFEEGDSIPLTVVGVVEDMRFLSARNSVTAKIFFHSAPRFRVMTVRFDPSRQQQVMADIKKVWASLYPDTPYLQGFMADHIKRQYQGENKQLSLFMVFAGLTVLLSLIGLVGLVLNSISHRTKEISIRRVHGASIADNIKLFTWQYMKPVLIANIPAWAAAYYFLNGWLEKYPQRVELSPEYYVLGGGVILAITVVLITLLVVRVAAISPAKALKYE
;
A
#
# COMPACT_ATOMS: atom_id res chain seq x y z
N MET A 1 23.14 -40.25 -24.37
CA MET A 1 22.40 -39.24 -25.14
C MET A 1 22.32 -37.91 -24.40
N VAL A 2 21.80 -37.79 -23.22
CA VAL A 2 21.71 -36.55 -22.42
C VAL A 2 23.07 -35.86 -22.23
N LYS A 3 24.12 -36.62 -21.84
CA LYS A 3 25.51 -36.14 -21.66
C LYS A 3 26.10 -35.55 -22.93
N GLN A 4 25.75 -36.07 -24.12
CA GLN A 4 26.17 -35.49 -25.43
C GLN A 4 25.42 -34.21 -25.77
N ILE A 5 24.12 -34.11 -25.44
CA ILE A 5 23.28 -32.94 -25.65
C ILE A 5 23.78 -31.78 -24.78
N ILE A 6 24.03 -32.02 -23.51
CA ILE A 6 24.59 -31.03 -22.58
C ILE A 6 25.97 -30.55 -23.07
N LYS A 7 26.85 -31.48 -23.45
CA LYS A 7 28.20 -31.15 -23.97
C LYS A 7 28.17 -30.36 -25.29
N SER A 8 27.18 -30.64 -26.18
CA SER A 8 27.02 -29.91 -27.45
C SER A 8 26.43 -28.51 -27.20
N GLY A 9 25.49 -28.37 -26.28
CA GLY A 9 24.90 -27.09 -25.87
C GLY A 9 25.96 -26.17 -25.25
N PHE A 10 26.78 -26.69 -24.32
CA PHE A 10 27.84 -25.91 -23.67
C PHE A 10 28.95 -25.48 -24.65
N ARG A 11 29.35 -26.35 -25.61
CA ARG A 11 30.31 -25.98 -26.67
C ARG A 11 29.78 -24.85 -27.57
N GLN A 12 28.50 -24.80 -27.83
CA GLN A 12 27.89 -23.75 -28.66
C GLN A 12 27.84 -22.41 -27.94
N ILE A 13 27.52 -22.38 -26.66
CA ILE A 13 27.56 -21.16 -25.82
C ILE A 13 28.98 -20.57 -25.86
N LEU A 14 30.02 -21.39 -25.80
CA LEU A 14 31.43 -20.95 -25.84
C LEU A 14 31.90 -20.44 -27.23
N ARG A 15 31.36 -20.97 -28.34
CA ARG A 15 31.80 -20.57 -29.70
C ARG A 15 31.19 -19.27 -30.22
N ARG A 16 29.94 -18.94 -29.84
CA ARG A 16 29.26 -17.70 -30.21
C ARG A 16 28.43 -17.23 -29.02
N PRO A 17 29.02 -16.62 -27.98
CA PRO A 17 28.39 -16.44 -26.68
C PRO A 17 27.29 -15.38 -26.66
N LEU A 18 27.30 -14.38 -27.56
CA LEU A 18 26.48 -13.19 -27.44
C LEU A 18 24.96 -13.48 -27.43
N LEU A 19 24.45 -14.22 -28.43
CA LEU A 19 23.01 -14.50 -28.53
C LEU A 19 22.50 -15.49 -27.47
N PRO A 20 23.22 -16.59 -27.15
CA PRO A 20 22.83 -17.46 -26.03
C PRO A 20 22.81 -16.76 -24.67
N ILE A 21 23.82 -15.92 -24.39
CA ILE A 21 23.91 -15.17 -23.13
C ILE A 21 22.77 -14.16 -23.03
N LEU A 22 22.52 -13.35 -24.09
CA LEU A 22 21.39 -12.43 -24.11
C LEU A 22 20.05 -13.14 -23.89
N ASN A 23 19.89 -14.33 -24.47
CA ASN A 23 18.69 -15.13 -24.32
C ASN A 23 18.53 -15.65 -22.90
N MET A 24 19.60 -16.16 -22.30
CA MET A 24 19.59 -16.63 -20.92
C MET A 24 19.37 -15.49 -19.93
N LEU A 25 20.05 -14.35 -20.10
CA LEU A 25 19.88 -13.17 -19.25
C LEU A 25 18.47 -12.60 -19.33
N GLY A 26 17.88 -12.51 -20.53
CA GLY A 26 16.51 -12.05 -20.70
C GLY A 26 15.49 -12.97 -20.00
N LEU A 27 15.68 -14.28 -20.12
CA LEU A 27 14.79 -15.23 -19.45
C LEU A 27 15.03 -15.28 -17.93
N ALA A 28 16.29 -15.24 -17.49
CA ALA A 28 16.66 -15.20 -16.07
C ALA A 28 16.12 -13.94 -15.39
N GLY A 29 16.24 -12.77 -16.02
CA GLY A 29 15.68 -11.53 -15.50
C GLY A 29 14.16 -11.57 -15.37
N GLY A 30 13.47 -12.13 -16.38
CA GLY A 30 12.01 -12.31 -16.29
C GLY A 30 11.56 -13.28 -15.21
N ILE A 31 12.30 -14.38 -15.03
CA ILE A 31 12.06 -15.34 -13.95
C ILE A 31 12.34 -14.68 -12.59
N ALA A 32 13.43 -13.93 -12.44
CA ALA A 32 13.75 -13.23 -11.19
C ALA A 32 12.64 -12.25 -10.78
N VAL A 33 12.17 -11.43 -11.72
CA VAL A 33 11.03 -10.51 -11.47
C VAL A 33 9.77 -11.27 -11.07
N THR A 34 9.49 -12.38 -11.75
CA THR A 34 8.33 -13.22 -11.42
C THR A 34 8.45 -13.80 -10.01
N ILE A 35 9.62 -14.25 -9.59
CA ILE A 35 9.88 -14.76 -8.24
C ILE A 35 9.66 -13.65 -7.20
N LEU A 36 10.22 -12.45 -7.41
CA LEU A 36 10.04 -11.31 -6.48
C LEU A 36 8.57 -10.97 -6.28
N ILE A 37 7.80 -10.92 -7.37
CA ILE A 37 6.36 -10.66 -7.29
C ILE A 37 5.62 -11.80 -6.61
N LEU A 38 6.01 -13.06 -6.85
CA LEU A 38 5.38 -14.23 -6.22
C LEU A 38 5.66 -14.27 -4.72
N VAL A 39 6.88 -13.92 -4.27
CA VAL A 39 7.20 -13.79 -2.84
C VAL A 39 6.29 -12.74 -2.21
N TYR A 40 6.23 -11.54 -2.80
CA TYR A 40 5.34 -10.48 -2.34
C TYR A 40 3.88 -10.94 -2.28
N ALA A 41 3.34 -11.49 -3.37
CA ALA A 41 1.95 -11.91 -3.42
C ALA A 41 1.64 -13.05 -2.43
N TYR A 42 2.58 -13.99 -2.23
CA TYR A 42 2.44 -15.07 -1.27
C TYR A 42 2.36 -14.52 0.16
N THR A 43 3.27 -13.62 0.54
CA THR A 43 3.27 -12.99 1.87
C THR A 43 1.98 -12.21 2.11
N GLU A 44 1.54 -11.39 1.13
CA GLU A 44 0.30 -10.60 1.24
C GLU A 44 -0.97 -11.47 1.35
N LEU A 45 -1.01 -12.60 0.63
CA LEU A 45 -2.17 -13.52 0.64
C LEU A 45 -2.19 -14.45 1.87
N ASN A 46 -1.03 -14.69 2.51
CA ASN A 46 -0.89 -15.51 3.70
C ASN A 46 -0.62 -14.70 4.98
N TYR A 47 -0.93 -13.39 4.94
CA TYR A 47 -0.78 -12.51 6.08
C TYR A 47 -1.58 -13.04 7.27
N ASP A 48 -1.08 -12.89 8.49
CA ASP A 48 -1.70 -13.39 9.73
C ASP A 48 -1.91 -14.91 9.81
N SER A 49 -1.27 -15.72 8.95
CA SER A 49 -1.47 -17.18 8.88
C SER A 49 -1.09 -17.93 10.14
N TRP A 50 -0.36 -17.31 11.08
CA TRP A 50 0.00 -17.87 12.36
C TRP A 50 -1.21 -18.08 13.31
N VAL A 51 -2.32 -17.36 13.09
CA VAL A 51 -3.55 -17.52 13.85
C VAL A 51 -4.29 -18.75 13.36
N THR A 52 -4.61 -19.68 14.26
CA THR A 52 -5.26 -20.95 13.91
C THR A 52 -6.78 -20.81 13.80
N ASN A 53 -7.41 -21.66 12.98
CA ASN A 53 -8.87 -21.69 12.79
C ASN A 53 -9.47 -20.37 12.27
N GLN A 54 -8.76 -19.69 11.37
CA GLN A 54 -9.20 -18.42 10.78
C GLN A 54 -10.53 -18.50 10.03
N ASP A 55 -10.90 -19.66 9.50
CA ASP A 55 -12.15 -19.86 8.74
C ASP A 55 -13.42 -19.64 9.59
N ARG A 56 -13.30 -19.68 10.92
CA ARG A 56 -14.40 -19.45 11.86
C ARG A 56 -14.19 -18.21 12.71
N LEU A 57 -13.15 -17.42 12.41
CA LEU A 57 -12.79 -16.22 13.15
C LEU A 57 -13.22 -14.98 12.39
N TYR A 58 -13.87 -14.06 13.07
CA TYR A 58 -14.40 -12.82 12.51
C TYR A 58 -14.09 -11.64 13.41
N ARG A 59 -13.81 -10.48 12.82
CA ARG A 59 -13.85 -9.19 13.50
C ARG A 59 -15.25 -8.59 13.31
N VAL A 60 -15.81 -8.05 14.38
CA VAL A 60 -17.08 -7.32 14.31
C VAL A 60 -16.78 -5.87 13.93
N GLU A 61 -17.36 -5.40 12.86
CA GLU A 61 -17.24 -4.02 12.39
C GLU A 61 -18.58 -3.31 12.41
N GLY A 62 -18.56 -2.00 12.65
CA GLY A 62 -19.74 -1.14 12.52
C GLY A 62 -19.83 -0.57 11.10
N GLN A 63 -21.00 -0.60 10.49
CA GLN A 63 -21.29 0.03 9.20
C GLN A 63 -22.36 1.10 9.35
N PHE A 64 -22.03 2.33 8.94
CA PHE A 64 -23.01 3.40 8.72
C PHE A 64 -23.56 3.27 7.31
N ILE A 65 -24.82 2.84 7.19
CA ILE A 65 -25.41 2.43 5.91
C ILE A 65 -25.45 3.58 4.91
N ARG A 66 -25.82 4.79 5.36
CA ARG A 66 -26.02 5.96 4.49
C ARG A 66 -24.73 6.60 4.02
N SER A 67 -23.71 6.66 4.87
CA SER A 67 -22.41 7.24 4.52
C SER A 67 -21.46 6.22 3.92
N SER A 68 -21.83 4.92 3.94
CA SER A 68 -20.95 3.80 3.59
C SER A 68 -19.62 3.80 4.37
N ASN A 69 -19.60 4.44 5.54
CA ASN A 69 -18.45 4.45 6.42
C ASN A 69 -18.46 3.20 7.31
N TYR A 70 -17.28 2.67 7.57
CA TYR A 70 -17.07 1.52 8.43
C TYR A 70 -16.20 1.91 9.61
N MET A 71 -16.37 1.20 10.74
CA MET A 71 -15.53 1.32 11.93
C MET A 71 -15.07 -0.07 12.36
N ASP A 72 -13.80 -0.20 12.67
CA ASP A 72 -13.21 -1.39 13.30
C ASP A 72 -13.49 -1.46 14.82
N ASN A 73 -13.69 -0.31 15.43
CA ASN A 73 -14.00 -0.24 16.85
C ASN A 73 -15.48 -0.48 17.15
N THR A 74 -15.74 -1.16 18.25
CA THR A 74 -17.07 -1.58 18.74
C THR A 74 -17.33 -1.06 20.14
N PRO A 75 -18.62 -1.03 20.58
CA PRO A 75 -18.98 -0.70 21.94
C PRO A 75 -18.44 -1.71 22.95
N THR A 76 -18.02 -1.22 24.11
CA THR A 76 -17.48 -2.06 25.20
C THR A 76 -18.39 -3.23 25.60
N PRO A 77 -19.74 -3.10 25.69
CA PRO A 77 -20.61 -4.19 26.05
C PRO A 77 -20.80 -5.27 24.99
N LEU A 78 -20.42 -5.01 23.72
CA LEU A 78 -20.75 -5.89 22.59
C LEU A 78 -20.21 -7.31 22.75
N GLY A 79 -18.91 -7.45 23.08
CA GLY A 79 -18.29 -8.78 23.24
C GLY A 79 -19.02 -9.70 24.22
N PRO A 80 -19.24 -9.29 25.48
CA PRO A 80 -20.03 -10.03 26.45
C PRO A 80 -21.46 -10.30 25.99
N THR A 81 -22.13 -9.34 25.34
CA THR A 81 -23.49 -9.52 24.83
C THR A 81 -23.54 -10.60 23.76
N LEU A 82 -22.60 -10.59 22.81
CA LEU A 82 -22.51 -11.62 21.75
C LEU A 82 -22.32 -13.02 22.33
N LEU A 83 -21.48 -13.16 23.34
CA LEU A 83 -21.23 -14.45 23.98
C LEU A 83 -22.47 -14.99 24.71
N ASN A 84 -23.26 -14.10 25.30
CA ASN A 84 -24.44 -14.47 26.09
C ASN A 84 -25.71 -14.66 25.24
N GLU A 85 -25.92 -13.87 24.19
CA GLU A 85 -27.17 -13.78 23.45
C GLU A 85 -27.13 -14.51 22.11
N VAL A 86 -25.94 -14.76 21.55
CA VAL A 86 -25.76 -15.40 20.24
C VAL A 86 -25.20 -16.81 20.43
N SER A 87 -26.07 -17.82 20.37
CA SER A 87 -25.73 -19.22 20.64
C SER A 87 -24.67 -19.82 19.70
N GLU A 88 -24.51 -19.24 18.51
CA GLU A 88 -23.53 -19.63 17.50
C GLU A 88 -22.11 -19.15 17.81
N VAL A 89 -21.96 -18.20 18.73
CA VAL A 89 -20.66 -17.70 19.18
C VAL A 89 -20.05 -18.71 20.16
N GLU A 90 -18.83 -19.16 19.86
CA GLU A 90 -18.04 -20.04 20.72
C GLU A 90 -17.23 -19.24 21.73
N THR A 91 -16.58 -18.16 21.26
CA THR A 91 -15.72 -17.29 22.05
C THR A 91 -15.81 -15.87 21.49
N ALA A 92 -15.81 -14.88 22.37
CA ALA A 92 -15.72 -13.47 22.03
C ALA A 92 -14.62 -12.81 22.85
N VAL A 93 -13.74 -12.05 22.22
CA VAL A 93 -12.66 -11.32 22.90
C VAL A 93 -12.60 -9.88 22.43
N ARG A 94 -12.36 -8.99 23.39
CA ARG A 94 -12.16 -7.57 23.12
C ARG A 94 -10.68 -7.25 23.22
N VAL A 95 -10.21 -6.38 22.35
CA VAL A 95 -8.82 -5.93 22.27
C VAL A 95 -8.80 -4.41 22.27
N ARG A 96 -7.86 -3.82 22.99
CA ARG A 96 -7.66 -2.38 23.01
C ARG A 96 -6.19 -2.04 23.05
N ASP A 97 -5.71 -1.39 22.02
CA ASP A 97 -4.36 -0.90 21.99
C ASP A 97 -4.21 0.45 22.68
N HIS A 98 -3.14 0.55 23.43
CA HIS A 98 -2.74 1.76 24.10
C HIS A 98 -1.29 2.09 23.78
N HIS A 99 -1.00 3.37 23.66
CA HIS A 99 0.37 3.83 23.62
C HIS A 99 0.68 4.55 24.94
N TRP A 100 1.17 3.77 25.90
CA TRP A 100 1.35 4.21 27.29
C TRP A 100 2.83 4.31 27.68
N PRO A 101 3.18 5.23 28.62
CA PRO A 101 4.48 5.20 29.26
C PRO A 101 4.60 3.93 30.10
N VAL A 102 5.67 3.18 29.86
CA VAL A 102 6.06 1.97 30.59
C VAL A 102 7.38 2.27 31.30
N LYS A 103 7.40 2.14 32.63
CA LYS A 103 8.55 2.45 33.48
C LYS A 103 9.06 1.18 34.16
N TYR A 104 10.36 0.96 34.07
CA TYR A 104 11.11 -0.04 34.83
C TYR A 104 12.35 0.59 35.41
N GLY A 105 12.46 0.67 36.74
CA GLY A 105 13.52 1.45 37.41
C GLY A 105 13.49 2.91 36.98
N ASP A 106 14.61 3.41 36.49
CA ASP A 106 14.74 4.78 35.96
C ASP A 106 14.44 4.87 34.45
N PHE A 107 14.28 3.73 33.78
CA PHE A 107 13.99 3.69 32.36
C PHE A 107 12.50 3.83 32.09
N ILE A 108 12.13 4.84 31.31
CA ILE A 108 10.74 5.09 30.95
C ILE A 108 10.63 5.36 29.45
N ASN A 109 9.72 4.67 28.79
CA ASN A 109 9.46 4.88 27.35
C ASN A 109 7.97 4.70 27.04
N TYR A 110 7.52 5.24 25.89
CA TYR A 110 6.18 4.92 25.36
C TYR A 110 6.25 3.62 24.59
N GLU A 111 5.39 2.69 24.98
CA GLU A 111 5.29 1.36 24.36
C GLU A 111 3.85 1.08 23.95
N SER A 112 3.70 0.14 23.03
CA SER A 112 2.41 -0.43 22.67
C SER A 112 2.00 -1.42 23.76
N VAL A 113 0.90 -1.13 24.45
CA VAL A 113 0.34 -2.01 25.49
C VAL A 113 -1.07 -2.39 25.09
N THR A 114 -1.26 -3.66 24.80
CA THR A 114 -2.55 -4.19 24.34
C THR A 114 -3.29 -4.79 25.54
N SER A 115 -4.47 -4.25 25.84
CA SER A 115 -5.36 -4.79 26.88
C SER A 115 -6.37 -5.73 26.25
N VAL A 116 -6.51 -6.95 26.78
CA VAL A 116 -7.30 -8.04 26.19
C VAL A 116 -8.18 -8.76 27.22
N ASP A 117 -9.27 -9.34 26.77
CA ASP A 117 -10.05 -10.27 27.60
C ASP A 117 -9.23 -11.53 27.95
N ILE A 118 -9.54 -12.19 29.06
CA ILE A 118 -8.76 -13.34 29.57
C ILE A 118 -8.71 -14.49 28.54
N ASP A 119 -9.78 -14.66 27.77
CA ASP A 119 -9.88 -15.71 26.73
C ASP A 119 -9.13 -15.40 25.44
N PHE A 120 -8.38 -14.29 25.40
CA PHE A 120 -7.61 -13.85 24.22
C PHE A 120 -6.69 -14.95 23.67
N LEU A 121 -5.97 -15.67 24.55
CA LEU A 121 -5.02 -16.72 24.15
C LEU A 121 -5.71 -17.94 23.52
N ASN A 122 -7.01 -18.08 23.65
CA ASN A 122 -7.79 -19.11 22.96
C ASN A 122 -7.98 -18.79 21.47
N ILE A 123 -7.97 -17.49 21.12
CA ILE A 123 -8.09 -17.02 19.72
C ILE A 123 -6.72 -16.77 19.11
N PHE A 124 -5.84 -16.08 19.85
CA PHE A 124 -4.49 -15.69 19.43
C PHE A 124 -3.45 -16.49 20.23
N PRO A 125 -3.07 -17.69 19.77
CA PRO A 125 -2.12 -18.53 20.47
C PRO A 125 -0.72 -17.93 20.42
N LEU A 126 -0.07 -17.78 21.59
CA LEU A 126 1.31 -17.30 21.69
C LEU A 126 2.26 -18.44 22.04
N GLU A 127 3.43 -18.44 21.42
CA GLU A 127 4.51 -19.38 21.76
C GLU A 127 5.31 -18.81 22.94
N PHE A 128 5.16 -19.42 24.13
CA PHE A 128 5.85 -18.96 25.33
C PHE A 128 7.31 -19.44 25.38
N ILE A 129 8.22 -18.48 25.59
CA ILE A 129 9.64 -18.74 25.90
C ILE A 129 9.79 -19.00 27.41
N LYS A 130 9.09 -18.20 28.24
CA LYS A 130 9.05 -18.32 29.70
C LYS A 130 7.60 -18.13 30.18
N GLY A 131 7.24 -18.89 31.23
CA GLY A 131 5.83 -18.96 31.65
C GLY A 131 5.01 -19.92 30.78
N ASN A 132 3.70 -19.83 30.87
CA ASN A 132 2.77 -20.64 30.06
C ASN A 132 1.38 -19.98 30.01
N THR A 133 0.50 -20.50 29.15
CA THR A 133 -0.86 -19.98 28.99
C THR A 133 -1.67 -19.98 30.31
N ALA A 134 -1.51 -20.98 31.18
CA ALA A 134 -2.24 -21.07 32.44
C ALA A 134 -1.77 -20.03 33.47
N SER A 135 -0.52 -19.61 33.46
CA SER A 135 0.02 -18.56 34.33
C SER A 135 -0.15 -17.13 33.76
N ALA A 136 -0.48 -16.99 32.50
CA ALA A 136 -0.47 -15.74 31.78
C ALA A 136 -1.33 -14.65 32.42
N PHE A 137 -2.60 -14.96 32.70
CA PHE A 137 -3.59 -14.01 33.23
C PHE A 137 -4.26 -14.48 34.55
N GLN A 138 -3.46 -15.01 35.48
CA GLN A 138 -3.98 -15.45 36.77
C GLN A 138 -4.53 -14.29 37.59
N THR A 139 -4.00 -13.10 37.42
CA THR A 139 -4.46 -11.88 38.06
C THR A 139 -4.59 -10.75 37.04
N LEU A 140 -5.43 -9.75 37.35
CA LEU A 140 -5.58 -8.56 36.50
C LEU A 140 -4.33 -7.67 36.43
N ASN A 141 -3.36 -7.93 37.30
CA ASN A 141 -2.08 -7.19 37.32
C ASN A 141 -0.94 -7.94 36.63
N ASN A 142 -1.25 -8.95 35.84
CA ASN A 142 -0.25 -9.67 35.05
C ASN A 142 0.03 -8.92 33.74
N ILE A 143 1.28 -9.01 33.28
CA ILE A 143 1.71 -8.51 31.96
C ILE A 143 2.55 -9.56 31.25
N LEU A 144 2.28 -9.76 29.98
CA LEU A 144 3.11 -10.56 29.08
C LEU A 144 3.99 -9.63 28.23
N LEU A 145 5.20 -10.06 27.94
CA LEU A 145 6.18 -9.35 27.14
C LEU A 145 6.56 -10.15 25.91
N SER A 146 6.73 -9.47 24.79
CA SER A 146 7.41 -10.07 23.64
C SER A 146 8.91 -10.30 23.95
N GLU A 147 9.56 -11.20 23.21
CA GLU A 147 10.98 -11.46 23.32
C GLU A 147 11.81 -10.19 23.15
N THR A 148 11.46 -9.37 22.14
CA THR A 148 12.09 -8.08 21.88
C THR A 148 11.98 -7.15 23.09
N MET A 149 10.82 -7.05 23.73
CA MET A 149 10.64 -6.20 24.91
C MET A 149 11.33 -6.76 26.13
N ALA A 150 11.34 -8.08 26.34
CA ALA A 150 12.11 -8.70 27.41
C ALA A 150 13.61 -8.38 27.27
N ASN A 151 14.17 -8.54 26.08
CA ASN A 151 15.57 -8.19 25.82
C ASN A 151 15.86 -6.69 25.98
N LYS A 152 14.94 -5.81 25.54
CA LYS A 152 15.08 -4.34 25.65
C LYS A 152 15.17 -3.84 27.10
N TYR A 153 14.36 -4.44 28.00
CA TYR A 153 14.26 -3.96 29.38
C TYR A 153 15.18 -4.70 30.34
N PHE A 154 15.45 -5.98 30.12
CA PHE A 154 16.16 -6.86 31.04
C PHE A 154 17.48 -7.39 30.49
N GLY A 155 17.69 -7.38 29.18
CA GLY A 155 18.86 -8.03 28.56
C GLY A 155 18.89 -9.52 28.93
N ASP A 156 20.00 -9.94 29.57
CA ASP A 156 20.19 -11.32 30.03
C ASP A 156 19.57 -11.61 31.41
N GLN A 157 18.94 -10.62 32.06
CA GLN A 157 18.34 -10.81 33.38
C GLN A 157 16.98 -11.51 33.30
N GLU A 158 16.57 -12.11 34.44
CA GLU A 158 15.26 -12.77 34.53
C GLU A 158 14.13 -11.73 34.51
N ALA A 159 13.22 -11.85 33.52
CA ALA A 159 12.09 -10.98 33.36
C ALA A 159 10.87 -11.39 34.22
N LEU A 160 10.70 -12.73 34.47
CA LEU A 160 9.55 -13.23 35.25
C LEU A 160 9.54 -12.67 36.67
N GLY A 161 8.35 -12.25 37.13
CA GLY A 161 8.15 -11.69 38.47
C GLY A 161 8.60 -10.25 38.66
N GLN A 162 9.21 -9.61 37.64
CA GLN A 162 9.57 -8.19 37.67
C GLN A 162 8.31 -7.32 37.54
N THR A 163 8.39 -6.11 38.10
CA THR A 163 7.24 -5.19 38.12
C THR A 163 7.47 -3.97 37.23
N PHE A 164 6.49 -3.70 36.37
CA PHE A 164 6.40 -2.47 35.57
C PHE A 164 5.38 -1.50 36.16
N VAL A 165 5.65 -0.21 36.04
CA VAL A 165 4.67 0.85 36.23
C VAL A 165 4.21 1.34 34.86
N VAL A 166 2.96 1.11 34.53
CA VAL A 166 2.36 1.46 33.25
C VAL A 166 1.38 2.61 33.44
N ASN A 167 1.36 3.55 32.50
CA ASN A 167 0.48 4.73 32.51
C ASN A 167 0.54 5.52 33.85
N GLY A 168 1.73 5.61 34.44
CA GLY A 168 2.04 6.41 35.62
C GLY A 168 1.60 5.84 36.97
N SER A 169 0.67 4.87 37.00
CA SER A 169 0.10 4.38 38.26
C SER A 169 -0.35 2.92 38.27
N LEU A 170 -0.32 2.24 37.17
CA LEU A 170 -0.75 0.83 37.08
C LEU A 170 0.47 -0.08 37.25
N GLU A 171 0.50 -0.87 38.30
CA GLU A 171 1.57 -1.83 38.54
C GLU A 171 1.19 -3.20 37.96
N TYR A 172 2.06 -3.75 37.14
CA TYR A 172 1.92 -5.06 36.51
C TYR A 172 3.14 -5.93 36.79
N ILE A 173 2.93 -7.21 37.03
CA ILE A 173 3.96 -8.22 37.26
C ILE A 173 4.11 -9.07 36.02
N VAL A 174 5.34 -9.25 35.55
CA VAL A 174 5.65 -10.09 34.38
C VAL A 174 5.30 -11.56 34.69
N SER A 175 4.31 -12.10 34.01
CA SER A 175 3.83 -13.49 34.16
C SER A 175 4.27 -14.42 33.03
N GLY A 176 4.80 -13.87 31.93
CA GLY A 176 5.31 -14.65 30.82
C GLY A 176 6.05 -13.81 29.80
N VAL A 177 6.94 -14.48 29.07
CA VAL A 177 7.63 -13.95 27.89
C VAL A 177 7.27 -14.84 26.71
N PHE A 178 6.76 -14.25 25.64
CA PHE A 178 6.40 -14.95 24.42
C PHE A 178 7.33 -14.54 23.28
N LYS A 179 7.48 -15.44 22.31
CA LYS A 179 8.24 -15.23 21.08
C LYS A 179 7.58 -14.15 20.23
N ASP A 180 8.38 -13.29 19.62
CA ASP A 180 7.84 -12.30 18.71
C ASP A 180 6.99 -12.96 17.61
N GLN A 181 5.88 -12.32 17.25
CA GLN A 181 5.04 -12.78 16.16
C GLN A 181 5.79 -12.67 14.82
N PRO A 182 5.36 -13.43 13.80
CA PRO A 182 5.89 -13.29 12.46
C PRO A 182 5.79 -11.83 11.96
N LYS A 183 6.69 -11.43 11.06
CA LYS A 183 6.69 -10.05 10.54
C LYS A 183 5.54 -9.77 9.56
N ASP A 184 4.95 -10.80 9.01
CA ASP A 184 3.79 -10.79 8.13
C ASP A 184 2.48 -10.88 8.95
N THR A 185 2.34 -9.97 9.90
CA THR A 185 1.13 -9.86 10.72
C THR A 185 0.73 -8.42 10.99
N ASP A 186 -0.58 -8.18 11.02
CA ASP A 186 -1.20 -6.96 11.52
C ASP A 186 -1.36 -6.98 13.05
N PHE A 187 -1.16 -8.14 13.68
CA PHE A 187 -1.36 -8.41 15.11
C PHE A 187 -0.05 -8.67 15.82
N SER A 188 0.82 -7.65 15.86
CA SER A 188 2.06 -7.68 16.64
C SER A 188 1.84 -7.07 18.02
N TYR A 189 2.28 -7.75 19.06
CA TYR A 189 2.09 -7.34 20.44
C TYR A 189 3.44 -7.17 21.15
N ASP A 190 3.67 -6.02 21.76
CA ASP A 190 4.84 -5.75 22.60
C ASP A 190 4.58 -6.14 24.05
N PHE A 191 3.50 -5.59 24.61
CA PHE A 191 3.03 -5.86 25.95
C PHE A 191 1.55 -6.23 25.91
N ILE A 192 1.16 -7.28 26.62
CA ILE A 192 -0.25 -7.69 26.72
C ILE A 192 -0.67 -7.72 28.19
N THR A 193 -1.79 -7.06 28.50
CA THR A 193 -2.37 -7.01 29.84
C THR A 193 -3.83 -7.44 29.84
N PRO A 194 -4.36 -8.01 30.93
CA PRO A 194 -5.80 -8.22 31.05
C PRO A 194 -6.56 -6.90 30.97
N LEU A 195 -7.69 -6.92 30.29
CA LEU A 195 -8.61 -5.79 30.21
C LEU A 195 -9.29 -5.59 31.58
N GLN A 196 -8.98 -4.48 32.24
CA GLN A 196 -9.54 -4.15 33.53
C GLN A 196 -10.86 -3.40 33.35
N GLU A 197 -11.96 -3.90 33.88
CA GLU A 197 -13.27 -3.24 33.81
C GLU A 197 -13.22 -1.80 34.36
N LYS A 198 -12.42 -1.54 35.39
CA LYS A 198 -12.22 -0.20 35.94
C LYS A 198 -11.69 0.80 34.91
N LEU A 199 -10.88 0.35 33.98
CA LEU A 199 -10.31 1.20 32.91
C LEU A 199 -11.32 1.47 31.79
N ILE A 200 -12.31 0.59 31.64
CA ILE A 200 -13.34 0.71 30.61
C ILE A 200 -14.70 1.16 31.19
N ALA A 201 -14.84 1.28 32.51
CA ALA A 201 -16.09 1.68 33.15
C ALA A 201 -16.64 3.03 32.64
N GLN A 202 -15.76 3.99 32.32
CA GLN A 202 -16.18 5.29 31.77
C GLN A 202 -16.64 5.20 30.30
N SER A 203 -16.27 4.13 29.59
CA SER A 203 -16.68 3.86 28.22
C SER A 203 -17.63 2.68 28.08
N ASN A 204 -18.17 2.16 29.21
CA ASN A 204 -19.13 1.05 29.22
C ASN A 204 -20.52 1.52 28.78
N SER A 205 -20.58 1.96 27.54
CA SER A 205 -21.77 2.50 26.88
C SER A 205 -21.85 1.96 25.47
N TRP A 206 -23.07 1.75 25.00
CA TRP A 206 -23.33 1.36 23.62
C TRP A 206 -23.03 2.47 22.60
N SER A 207 -22.95 3.72 23.03
CA SER A 207 -22.58 4.87 22.18
C SER A 207 -21.08 5.12 22.12
N SER A 208 -20.30 4.54 23.02
CA SER A 208 -18.84 4.70 23.06
C SER A 208 -18.14 3.52 22.40
N VAL A 209 -17.49 3.75 21.25
CA VAL A 209 -16.74 2.74 20.50
C VAL A 209 -15.25 2.92 20.76
N SER A 210 -14.58 1.91 21.32
CA SER A 210 -13.20 2.04 21.75
C SER A 210 -12.40 0.74 21.79
N LEU A 211 -13.00 -0.37 21.38
CA LEU A 211 -12.41 -1.71 21.44
C LEU A 211 -12.64 -2.42 20.11
N GLU A 212 -11.68 -3.19 19.66
CA GLU A 212 -11.93 -4.19 18.62
C GLU A 212 -12.56 -5.44 19.26
N THR A 213 -13.53 -6.06 18.60
CA THR A 213 -14.15 -7.29 19.05
C THR A 213 -13.97 -8.39 18.02
N PHE A 214 -13.34 -9.48 18.45
CA PHE A 214 -13.16 -10.70 17.65
C PHE A 214 -14.06 -11.79 18.19
N ILE A 215 -14.70 -12.56 17.31
CA ILE A 215 -15.53 -13.70 17.67
C ILE A 215 -15.12 -14.93 16.89
N ARG A 216 -15.14 -16.07 17.57
CA ARG A 216 -15.06 -17.38 16.90
C ARG A 216 -16.44 -18.01 16.90
N LEU A 217 -16.87 -18.48 15.75
CA LEU A 217 -18.14 -19.17 15.58
C LEU A 217 -17.96 -20.69 15.80
N LYS A 218 -19.00 -21.34 16.30
CA LYS A 218 -19.10 -22.80 16.44
C LYS A 218 -19.06 -23.47 15.06
N GLU A 219 -18.62 -24.71 15.00
CA GLU A 219 -18.63 -25.48 13.76
C GLU A 219 -20.06 -25.61 13.19
N GLY A 220 -20.21 -25.30 11.89
CA GLY A 220 -21.50 -25.36 11.22
C GLY A 220 -22.42 -24.17 11.50
N ALA A 221 -21.98 -23.14 12.21
CA ALA A 221 -22.77 -21.92 12.43
C ALA A 221 -23.09 -21.20 11.11
N SER A 222 -24.34 -20.75 10.98
CA SER A 222 -24.81 -19.98 9.82
C SER A 222 -24.49 -18.50 10.02
N LEU A 223 -23.71 -17.92 9.10
CA LEU A 223 -23.44 -16.47 9.10
C LEU A 223 -24.72 -15.63 8.92
N ALA A 224 -25.71 -16.14 8.21
CA ALA A 224 -26.98 -15.45 8.02
C ALA A 224 -27.72 -15.29 9.35
N ASP A 225 -27.77 -16.37 10.15
CA ASP A 225 -28.44 -16.37 11.44
C ASP A 225 -27.73 -15.45 12.46
N VAL A 226 -26.39 -15.44 12.43
CA VAL A 226 -25.61 -14.54 13.29
C VAL A 226 -25.85 -13.08 12.91
N ASN A 227 -25.85 -12.75 11.62
CA ASN A 227 -26.13 -11.38 11.14
C ASN A 227 -27.54 -10.90 11.50
N GLU A 228 -28.54 -11.80 11.47
CA GLU A 228 -29.91 -11.47 11.89
C GLU A 228 -29.94 -11.13 13.39
N LYS A 229 -29.28 -11.94 14.23
CA LYS A 229 -29.16 -11.68 15.68
C LYS A 229 -28.38 -10.40 15.98
N LEU A 230 -27.32 -10.09 15.21
CA LEU A 230 -26.61 -8.82 15.34
C LEU A 230 -27.52 -7.61 15.10
N ALA A 231 -28.45 -7.70 14.14
CA ALA A 231 -29.41 -6.63 13.89
C ALA A 231 -30.37 -6.44 15.09
N VAL A 232 -30.79 -7.54 15.71
CA VAL A 232 -31.64 -7.48 16.95
C VAL A 232 -30.89 -6.81 18.10
N ILE A 233 -29.61 -7.13 18.29
CA ILE A 233 -28.76 -6.51 19.33
C ILE A 233 -28.63 -5.00 19.11
N VAL A 234 -28.50 -4.53 17.87
CA VAL A 234 -28.48 -3.08 17.58
C VAL A 234 -29.79 -2.42 18.02
N ASP A 235 -30.94 -3.02 17.71
CA ASP A 235 -32.24 -2.46 18.06
C ASP A 235 -32.47 -2.40 19.55
N GLN A 236 -32.06 -3.44 20.29
CA GLN A 236 -32.27 -3.56 21.71
C GLN A 236 -31.38 -2.64 22.54
N HIS A 237 -30.13 -2.48 22.13
CA HIS A 237 -29.12 -1.84 22.98
C HIS A 237 -28.70 -0.45 22.48
N ARG A 238 -29.08 -0.08 21.27
CA ARG A 238 -28.93 1.27 20.71
C ARG A 238 -30.29 1.86 20.32
N PRO A 239 -31.27 1.90 21.24
CA PRO A 239 -32.54 2.53 20.92
C PRO A 239 -32.31 4.02 20.64
N PHE A 240 -32.73 4.47 19.47
CA PHE A 240 -32.68 5.88 19.12
C PHE A 240 -33.85 6.60 19.83
N ASN A 241 -33.59 7.19 20.99
CA ASN A 241 -34.57 7.91 21.76
C ASN A 241 -34.84 9.35 21.31
N GLY A 242 -34.51 9.67 20.08
CA GLY A 242 -34.60 11.04 19.56
C GLY A 242 -35.83 11.34 18.73
N GLY A 243 -37.05 11.01 19.14
CA GLY A 243 -38.29 11.61 18.60
C GLY A 243 -38.56 11.56 17.10
N THR A 244 -37.70 10.95 16.33
CA THR A 244 -37.82 10.78 14.87
C THR A 244 -38.07 9.34 14.50
N THR A 245 -39.06 9.11 13.65
CA THR A 245 -39.56 7.82 13.18
C THR A 245 -38.56 7.00 12.32
N TYR A 246 -37.26 7.09 12.58
CA TYR A 246 -36.26 6.38 11.77
C TYR A 246 -35.81 5.10 12.46
N ASP A 247 -35.87 4.00 11.72
CA ASP A 247 -35.32 2.70 12.14
C ASP A 247 -33.80 2.76 12.16
N MET A 248 -33.17 2.42 13.30
CA MET A 248 -31.70 2.34 13.39
C MET A 248 -31.08 1.32 12.43
N ARG A 249 -31.85 0.31 12.02
CA ARG A 249 -31.41 -0.67 11.02
C ARG A 249 -31.10 -0.02 9.68
N ASP A 250 -31.77 1.08 9.34
CA ASP A 250 -31.51 1.83 8.11
C ASP A 250 -30.29 2.75 8.18
N ARG A 251 -29.70 2.91 9.38
CA ARG A 251 -28.58 3.85 9.61
C ARG A 251 -27.28 3.17 10.01
N PHE A 252 -27.37 2.13 10.84
CA PHE A 252 -26.21 1.46 11.40
C PHE A 252 -26.46 -0.04 11.58
N ARG A 253 -25.44 -0.84 11.31
CA ARG A 253 -25.44 -2.27 11.60
C ARG A 253 -24.05 -2.74 11.99
N PHE A 254 -23.99 -3.82 12.75
CA PHE A 254 -22.78 -4.60 12.89
C PHE A 254 -22.68 -5.61 11.74
N ILE A 255 -21.48 -5.81 11.24
CA ILE A 255 -21.16 -6.80 10.21
C ILE A 255 -19.99 -7.64 10.68
N LEU A 256 -19.92 -8.87 10.17
CA LEU A 256 -18.80 -9.76 10.40
C LEU A 256 -17.83 -9.69 9.22
N GLN A 257 -16.59 -9.29 9.51
CA GLN A 257 -15.48 -9.31 8.57
C GLN A 257 -14.65 -10.56 8.81
N GLU A 258 -14.45 -11.41 7.80
CA GLU A 258 -13.62 -12.61 7.92
C GLU A 258 -12.18 -12.22 8.32
N PHE A 259 -11.60 -12.95 9.26
CA PHE A 259 -10.26 -12.65 9.80
C PHE A 259 -9.19 -12.69 8.70
N LYS A 260 -9.21 -13.71 7.86
CA LYS A 260 -8.27 -13.86 6.73
C LYS A 260 -8.32 -12.73 5.71
N ASP A 261 -9.43 -11.99 5.66
CA ASP A 261 -9.61 -10.86 4.75
C ASP A 261 -9.28 -9.51 5.40
N LEU A 262 -8.88 -9.48 6.68
CA LEU A 262 -8.62 -8.22 7.38
C LEU A 262 -7.48 -7.42 6.78
N HIS A 263 -6.40 -8.10 6.35
CA HIS A 263 -5.25 -7.42 5.76
C HIS A 263 -5.55 -6.80 4.39
N LEU A 264 -6.20 -7.54 3.49
CA LEU A 264 -6.42 -7.11 2.09
C LEU A 264 -7.80 -6.51 1.82
N GLY A 265 -8.81 -6.85 2.61
CA GLY A 265 -10.22 -6.54 2.35
C GLY A 265 -10.92 -5.76 3.45
N SER A 266 -10.28 -5.39 4.56
CA SER A 266 -10.92 -4.64 5.64
C SER A 266 -11.43 -3.29 5.17
N ARG A 267 -12.68 -2.98 5.52
CA ARG A 267 -13.37 -1.73 5.17
C ARG A 267 -13.35 -0.71 6.30
N GLY A 268 -13.23 -1.18 7.55
CA GLY A 268 -13.36 -0.39 8.77
C GLY A 268 -12.07 0.18 9.33
N ARG A 269 -10.92 -0.13 8.74
CA ARG A 269 -9.62 0.23 9.32
C ARG A 269 -9.35 1.73 9.30
N THR A 270 -8.86 2.22 10.41
CA THR A 270 -8.48 3.62 10.59
C THR A 270 -7.41 4.05 9.57
N PRO A 271 -7.56 5.22 8.91
CA PRO A 271 -6.54 5.74 8.00
C PRO A 271 -5.18 5.87 8.69
N GLY A 272 -4.14 5.30 8.10
CA GLY A 272 -2.76 5.35 8.61
C GLY A 272 -2.12 4.00 8.89
N ASN A 273 -2.88 2.93 9.01
CA ASN A 273 -2.33 1.57 8.95
C ASN A 273 -2.21 1.14 7.49
N GLU A 274 -1.06 0.60 7.12
CA GLU A 274 -0.81 0.08 5.77
C GLU A 274 -1.78 -1.07 5.52
N ILE A 275 -2.79 -0.81 4.71
CA ILE A 275 -3.76 -1.83 4.31
C ILE A 275 -3.27 -2.41 3.00
N GLY A 276 -3.07 -3.72 2.95
CA GLY A 276 -2.94 -4.45 1.71
C GLY A 276 -4.19 -4.24 0.82
N ASN A 277 -4.07 -4.51 -0.46
CA ASN A 277 -5.19 -4.36 -1.39
C ASN A 277 -5.19 -5.51 -2.38
N TYR A 278 -6.26 -6.31 -2.42
CA TYR A 278 -6.44 -7.37 -3.42
C TYR A 278 -6.17 -6.91 -4.85
N ALA A 279 -6.65 -5.73 -5.23
CA ALA A 279 -6.44 -5.21 -6.57
C ALA A 279 -4.96 -4.95 -6.88
N ALA A 280 -4.16 -4.54 -5.89
CA ALA A 280 -2.72 -4.38 -6.05
C ALA A 280 -2.01 -5.74 -6.18
N VAL A 281 -2.33 -6.70 -5.32
CA VAL A 281 -1.74 -8.05 -5.35
C VAL A 281 -2.03 -8.75 -6.68
N TYR A 282 -3.30 -8.78 -7.10
CA TYR A 282 -3.68 -9.38 -8.39
C TYR A 282 -3.13 -8.58 -9.59
N GLY A 283 -3.03 -7.25 -9.47
CA GLY A 283 -2.39 -6.40 -10.46
C GLY A 283 -0.91 -6.75 -10.65
N PHE A 284 -0.16 -6.93 -9.57
CA PHE A 284 1.24 -7.35 -9.64
C PHE A 284 1.39 -8.79 -10.14
N LEU A 285 0.50 -9.72 -9.75
CA LEU A 285 0.50 -11.07 -10.32
C LEU A 285 0.26 -11.05 -11.84
N ALA A 286 -0.63 -10.20 -12.34
CA ALA A 286 -0.83 -10.01 -13.76
C ALA A 286 0.44 -9.46 -14.44
N VAL A 287 1.14 -8.52 -13.81
CA VAL A 287 2.46 -8.03 -14.30
C VAL A 287 3.49 -9.15 -14.31
N ALA A 288 3.57 -10.00 -13.29
CA ALA A 288 4.46 -11.16 -13.25
C ALA A 288 4.24 -12.10 -14.44
N ILE A 289 2.97 -12.44 -14.70
CA ILE A 289 2.58 -13.28 -15.85
C ILE A 289 3.00 -12.60 -17.16
N LEU A 290 2.74 -11.31 -17.31
CA LEU A 290 3.09 -10.56 -18.52
C LEU A 290 4.60 -10.51 -18.73
N VAL A 291 5.40 -10.27 -17.69
CA VAL A 291 6.87 -10.27 -17.76
C VAL A 291 7.40 -11.65 -18.13
N LEU A 292 6.86 -12.72 -17.54
CA LEU A 292 7.25 -14.09 -17.87
C LEU A 292 6.90 -14.44 -19.32
N VAL A 293 5.73 -14.05 -19.80
CA VAL A 293 5.30 -14.21 -21.19
C VAL A 293 6.24 -13.46 -22.14
N ILE A 294 6.57 -12.20 -21.85
CA ILE A 294 7.51 -11.39 -22.63
C ILE A 294 8.89 -12.06 -22.69
N SER A 295 9.41 -12.51 -21.56
CA SER A 295 10.71 -13.17 -21.47
C SER A 295 10.74 -14.48 -22.23
N THR A 296 9.65 -15.25 -22.17
CA THR A 296 9.46 -16.48 -22.94
C THR A 296 9.38 -16.18 -24.43
N PHE A 297 8.68 -15.14 -24.85
CA PHE A 297 8.60 -14.71 -26.25
C PHE A 297 9.96 -14.25 -26.79
N ASN A 298 10.74 -13.55 -25.99
CA ASN A 298 12.12 -13.20 -26.32
C ASN A 298 12.96 -14.45 -26.50
N TYR A 299 12.85 -15.41 -25.57
CA TYR A 299 13.54 -16.69 -25.68
C TYR A 299 13.18 -17.42 -26.97
N VAL A 300 11.88 -17.58 -27.26
CA VAL A 300 11.38 -18.24 -28.50
C VAL A 300 11.89 -17.52 -29.74
N SER A 301 11.82 -16.20 -29.79
CA SER A 301 12.25 -15.38 -30.93
C SER A 301 13.76 -15.55 -31.22
N LEU A 302 14.58 -15.56 -30.17
CA LEU A 302 16.03 -15.74 -30.31
C LEU A 302 16.42 -17.22 -30.56
N ALA A 303 15.69 -18.18 -29.99
CA ALA A 303 15.83 -19.60 -30.30
C ALA A 303 15.51 -19.90 -31.77
N MET A 304 14.46 -19.26 -32.31
CA MET A 304 14.12 -19.32 -33.73
C MET A 304 15.19 -18.76 -34.63
N ALA A 305 15.80 -17.63 -34.24
CA ALA A 305 16.89 -17.02 -34.96
C ALA A 305 18.08 -18.01 -35.09
N ARG A 306 18.45 -18.67 -33.98
CA ARG A 306 19.48 -19.70 -33.92
C ARG A 306 19.13 -20.96 -34.73
N ALA A 307 17.86 -21.38 -34.67
CA ALA A 307 17.39 -22.57 -35.41
C ALA A 307 17.61 -22.41 -36.94
N LEU A 308 17.39 -21.19 -37.45
CA LEU A 308 17.65 -20.88 -38.86
C LEU A 308 19.16 -20.89 -39.22
N GLU A 309 20.04 -20.43 -38.33
CA GLU A 309 21.49 -20.54 -38.53
C GLU A 309 21.98 -21.99 -38.57
N ARG A 310 21.27 -22.91 -37.90
CA ARG A 310 21.58 -24.32 -37.82
C ARG A 310 20.85 -25.21 -38.84
N GLU A 311 20.17 -24.58 -39.81
CA GLU A 311 19.40 -25.31 -40.82
C GLU A 311 20.26 -26.38 -41.53
N LYS A 312 21.54 -26.03 -41.91
CA LYS A 312 22.49 -26.97 -42.49
C LYS A 312 22.75 -28.19 -41.61
N GLU A 313 22.97 -28.01 -40.31
CA GLU A 313 23.22 -29.09 -39.35
C GLU A 313 22.04 -30.06 -39.33
N PHE A 314 20.80 -29.52 -39.21
CA PHE A 314 19.61 -30.34 -39.12
C PHE A 314 19.25 -31.04 -40.44
N CYS A 315 19.53 -30.42 -41.57
CA CYS A 315 19.39 -31.04 -42.87
C CYS A 315 20.37 -32.21 -43.06
N ILE A 316 21.64 -32.05 -42.67
CA ILE A 316 22.63 -33.16 -42.68
C ILE A 316 22.16 -34.31 -41.77
N ARG A 317 21.71 -34.03 -40.54
CA ARG A 317 21.22 -35.07 -39.64
C ARG A 317 20.03 -35.84 -40.24
N LYS A 318 19.14 -35.17 -40.98
CA LYS A 318 18.06 -35.87 -41.68
C LYS A 318 18.54 -36.74 -42.83
N VAL A 319 19.47 -36.28 -43.58
CA VAL A 319 20.08 -37.08 -44.69
C VAL A 319 20.79 -38.31 -44.12
N THR A 320 21.39 -38.19 -42.94
CA THR A 320 22.07 -39.31 -42.25
C THR A 320 21.09 -40.19 -41.43
N GLY A 321 19.77 -40.00 -41.61
CA GLY A 321 18.71 -40.88 -41.06
C GLY A 321 18.05 -40.47 -39.76
N ALA A 322 18.24 -39.24 -39.27
CA ALA A 322 17.53 -38.77 -38.09
C ALA A 322 16.02 -38.59 -38.34
N SER A 323 15.20 -39.22 -37.51
CA SER A 323 13.75 -39.09 -37.59
C SER A 323 13.26 -37.72 -37.10
N TYR A 324 12.05 -37.34 -37.50
CA TYR A 324 11.37 -36.13 -37.05
C TYR A 324 11.34 -36.02 -35.51
N GLY A 325 10.90 -37.09 -34.80
CA GLY A 325 10.83 -37.15 -33.35
C GLY A 325 12.17 -37.02 -32.64
N GLN A 326 13.25 -37.50 -33.27
CA GLN A 326 14.60 -37.37 -32.72
C GLN A 326 15.06 -35.91 -32.72
N ILE A 327 14.75 -35.18 -33.79
CA ILE A 327 15.09 -33.72 -33.89
C ILE A 327 14.26 -32.93 -32.89
N VAL A 328 12.93 -33.17 -32.84
CA VAL A 328 12.02 -32.54 -31.84
C VAL A 328 12.55 -32.75 -30.43
N ARG A 329 12.80 -34.01 -30.05
CA ARG A 329 13.33 -34.33 -28.70
C ARG A 329 14.67 -33.67 -28.43
N HIS A 330 15.56 -33.54 -29.42
CA HIS A 330 16.84 -32.87 -29.25
C HIS A 330 16.65 -31.37 -28.93
N VAL A 331 15.87 -30.67 -29.74
CA VAL A 331 15.62 -29.23 -29.53
C VAL A 331 14.84 -28.96 -28.25
N MET A 332 13.86 -29.80 -27.91
CA MET A 332 13.11 -29.72 -26.65
C MET A 332 14.04 -29.87 -25.43
N MET A 333 14.91 -30.88 -25.42
CA MET A 333 15.87 -31.06 -24.32
C MET A 333 16.84 -29.91 -24.20
N GLU A 334 17.29 -29.34 -25.34
CA GLU A 334 18.13 -28.13 -25.34
C GLU A 334 17.40 -26.94 -24.71
N SER A 335 16.12 -26.73 -25.03
CA SER A 335 15.28 -25.66 -24.43
C SER A 335 15.10 -25.89 -22.94
N ILE A 336 14.76 -27.10 -22.48
CA ILE A 336 14.58 -27.41 -21.06
C ILE A 336 15.87 -27.13 -20.28
N VAL A 337 17.03 -27.56 -20.78
CA VAL A 337 18.33 -27.29 -20.12
C VAL A 337 18.62 -25.80 -20.04
N GLN A 338 18.39 -25.05 -21.12
CA GLN A 338 18.64 -23.60 -21.14
C GLN A 338 17.67 -22.87 -20.19
N THR A 339 16.41 -23.26 -20.15
CA THR A 339 15.41 -22.70 -19.25
C THR A 339 15.73 -22.99 -17.79
N SER A 340 16.17 -24.23 -17.49
CA SER A 340 16.60 -24.60 -16.13
C SER A 340 17.83 -23.82 -15.66
N LEU A 341 18.81 -23.61 -16.54
CA LEU A 341 19.97 -22.75 -16.24
C LEU A 341 19.55 -21.29 -16.03
N ALA A 342 18.68 -20.77 -16.90
CA ALA A 342 18.13 -19.42 -16.74
C ALA A 342 17.35 -19.27 -15.42
N ALA A 343 16.62 -20.30 -15.00
CA ALA A 343 15.89 -20.30 -13.73
C ALA A 343 16.83 -20.29 -12.51
N LEU A 344 17.92 -21.04 -12.56
CA LEU A 344 18.94 -21.00 -11.50
C LEU A 344 19.58 -19.61 -11.38
N PHE A 345 19.94 -18.99 -12.51
CA PHE A 345 20.44 -17.61 -12.51
C PHE A 345 19.36 -16.63 -12.06
N GLY A 346 18.11 -16.82 -12.48
CA GLY A 346 16.97 -16.01 -12.05
C GLY A 346 16.73 -16.10 -10.54
N LEU A 347 16.85 -17.28 -9.96
CA LEU A 347 16.75 -17.48 -8.52
C LEU A 347 17.88 -16.76 -7.78
N MET A 348 19.13 -16.87 -8.25
CA MET A 348 20.26 -16.14 -7.65
C MET A 348 20.07 -14.62 -7.72
N ILE A 349 19.63 -14.09 -8.88
CA ILE A 349 19.33 -12.66 -9.02
C ILE A 349 18.20 -12.25 -8.07
N ALA A 350 17.14 -13.07 -7.94
CA ALA A 350 16.04 -12.79 -7.04
C ALA A 350 16.50 -12.73 -5.58
N ASP A 351 17.33 -13.68 -5.14
CA ASP A 351 17.89 -13.73 -3.79
C ASP A 351 18.74 -12.49 -3.47
N ASP A 352 19.64 -12.11 -4.38
CA ASP A 352 20.49 -10.92 -4.23
C ASP A 352 19.67 -9.60 -4.22
N VAL A 353 18.57 -9.53 -4.95
CA VAL A 353 17.72 -8.32 -5.08
C VAL A 353 16.66 -8.26 -3.98
N LEU A 354 16.28 -9.38 -3.38
CA LEU A 354 15.20 -9.48 -2.40
C LEU A 354 15.34 -8.52 -1.19
N PRO A 355 16.53 -8.33 -0.58
CA PRO A 355 16.70 -7.36 0.50
C PRO A 355 16.42 -5.91 0.07
N TYR A 356 16.82 -5.53 -1.14
CA TYR A 356 16.53 -4.19 -1.70
C TYR A 356 15.06 -4.03 -2.02
N PHE A 357 14.44 -5.08 -2.55
CA PHE A 357 13.01 -5.13 -2.81
C PHE A 357 12.22 -4.99 -1.51
N GLY A 358 12.60 -5.71 -0.46
CA GLY A 358 12.04 -5.60 0.88
C GLY A 358 12.18 -4.20 1.48
N SER A 359 13.34 -3.56 1.32
CA SER A 359 13.55 -2.19 1.82
C SER A 359 12.62 -1.15 1.17
N ILE A 360 12.27 -1.32 -0.12
CA ILE A 360 11.29 -0.47 -0.81
C ILE A 360 9.89 -0.66 -0.23
N LEU A 361 9.53 -1.89 0.09
CA LEU A 361 8.22 -2.25 0.64
C LEU A 361 8.12 -2.06 2.17
N GLY A 362 9.25 -1.88 2.84
CA GLY A 362 9.31 -1.77 4.31
C GLY A 362 9.01 -3.09 5.02
N ALA A 363 9.28 -4.23 4.35
CA ALA A 363 9.07 -5.57 4.89
C ALA A 363 10.29 -6.46 4.59
N GLU A 364 10.50 -7.48 5.39
CA GLU A 364 11.51 -8.49 5.14
C GLU A 364 10.87 -9.68 4.44
N TYR A 365 11.40 -10.04 3.29
CA TYR A 365 10.97 -11.18 2.49
C TYR A 365 12.09 -12.21 2.41
N SER A 366 11.72 -13.49 2.42
CA SER A 366 12.66 -14.59 2.25
C SER A 366 12.22 -15.55 1.15
N LEU A 367 13.16 -16.09 0.41
CA LEU A 367 12.86 -17.17 -0.54
C LEU A 367 12.37 -18.44 0.16
N SER A 368 12.74 -18.66 1.42
CA SER A 368 12.26 -19.80 2.21
C SER A 368 10.74 -19.79 2.39
N ASP A 369 10.10 -18.62 2.31
CA ASP A 369 8.65 -18.49 2.50
C ASP A 369 7.86 -19.19 1.39
N ILE A 370 8.44 -19.26 0.18
CA ILE A 370 7.82 -19.90 -1.00
C ILE A 370 8.52 -21.17 -1.47
N LEU A 371 9.75 -21.42 -1.01
CA LEU A 371 10.56 -22.58 -1.42
C LEU A 371 10.69 -23.64 -0.33
N ASP A 372 9.57 -23.94 0.34
CA ASP A 372 9.44 -25.17 1.12
C ASP A 372 9.51 -26.41 0.20
N SER A 373 9.38 -27.60 0.75
CA SER A 373 9.47 -28.86 -0.03
C SER A 373 8.44 -28.93 -1.16
N VAL A 374 7.23 -28.40 -0.96
CA VAL A 374 6.17 -28.37 -1.97
C VAL A 374 6.43 -27.25 -2.98
N GLY A 375 6.78 -26.07 -2.52
CA GLY A 375 7.11 -24.92 -3.36
C GLY A 375 8.27 -25.21 -4.30
N LEU A 376 9.30 -25.92 -3.83
CA LEU A 376 10.41 -26.35 -4.67
C LEU A 376 9.97 -27.30 -5.79
N LEU A 377 9.06 -28.23 -5.52
CA LEU A 377 8.49 -29.13 -6.53
C LEU A 377 7.63 -28.37 -7.55
N VAL A 378 6.81 -27.43 -7.07
CA VAL A 378 5.99 -26.54 -7.94
C VAL A 378 6.89 -25.69 -8.81
N PHE A 379 7.95 -25.11 -8.24
CA PHE A 379 8.94 -24.31 -8.99
C PHE A 379 9.61 -25.15 -10.06
N ALA A 380 10.14 -26.34 -9.72
CA ALA A 380 10.80 -27.23 -10.68
C ALA A 380 9.83 -27.68 -11.80
N GLY A 381 8.57 -28.01 -11.44
CA GLY A 381 7.51 -28.34 -12.40
C GLY A 381 7.18 -27.20 -13.35
N SER A 382 7.06 -25.97 -12.80
CA SER A 382 6.80 -24.76 -13.59
C SER A 382 7.93 -24.45 -14.57
N ILE A 383 9.19 -24.58 -14.16
CA ILE A 383 10.36 -24.41 -15.03
C ILE A 383 10.40 -25.46 -16.13
N PHE A 384 10.10 -26.72 -15.80
CA PHE A 384 10.00 -27.79 -16.78
C PHE A 384 8.92 -27.52 -17.83
N LEU A 385 7.72 -27.09 -17.38
CA LEU A 385 6.63 -26.71 -18.26
C LEU A 385 7.01 -25.50 -19.13
N LEU A 386 7.65 -24.49 -18.55
CA LEU A 386 8.14 -23.32 -19.29
C LEU A 386 9.15 -23.73 -20.37
N GLY A 387 10.06 -24.65 -20.08
CA GLY A 387 11.03 -25.20 -21.02
C GLY A 387 10.36 -25.93 -22.20
N ILE A 388 9.28 -26.67 -21.93
CA ILE A 388 8.47 -27.30 -22.96
C ILE A 388 7.78 -26.25 -23.84
N LEU A 389 7.05 -25.30 -23.25
CA LEU A 389 6.34 -24.24 -23.97
C LEU A 389 7.27 -23.40 -24.84
N ALA A 390 8.42 -23.01 -24.30
CA ALA A 390 9.42 -22.24 -25.02
C ALA A 390 10.11 -23.04 -26.12
N GLY A 391 10.22 -24.36 -25.99
CA GLY A 391 10.89 -25.27 -26.93
C GLY A 391 10.00 -25.82 -28.07
N ILE A 392 8.69 -25.90 -27.85
CA ILE A 392 7.74 -26.52 -28.83
C ILE A 392 7.86 -25.87 -30.21
N TYR A 393 7.76 -24.56 -30.29
CA TYR A 393 7.72 -23.85 -31.57
C TYR A 393 9.06 -23.93 -32.35
N PRO A 394 10.23 -23.66 -31.75
CA PRO A 394 11.51 -23.91 -32.38
C PRO A 394 11.68 -25.37 -32.83
N ALA A 395 11.27 -26.33 -32.01
CA ALA A 395 11.39 -27.74 -32.33
C ALA A 395 10.57 -28.17 -33.56
N VAL A 396 9.31 -27.74 -33.65
CA VAL A 396 8.43 -28.00 -34.79
C VAL A 396 8.99 -27.42 -36.07
N ILE A 397 9.50 -26.18 -36.05
CA ILE A 397 10.03 -25.53 -37.25
C ILE A 397 11.32 -26.20 -37.70
N THR A 398 12.24 -26.46 -36.75
CA THR A 398 13.53 -27.11 -37.07
C THR A 398 13.30 -28.51 -37.65
N SER A 399 12.39 -29.25 -37.10
CA SER A 399 12.06 -30.61 -37.57
C SER A 399 11.37 -30.65 -38.93
N ASN A 400 10.77 -29.54 -39.40
CA ASN A 400 10.15 -29.42 -40.70
C ASN A 400 11.10 -28.91 -41.81
N PHE A 401 12.42 -28.76 -41.58
CA PHE A 401 13.39 -28.42 -42.64
C PHE A 401 13.45 -29.52 -43.69
N ARG A 402 13.41 -29.12 -44.99
CA ARG A 402 13.44 -30.04 -46.10
C ARG A 402 14.86 -30.07 -46.75
N PRO A 403 15.61 -31.18 -46.69
CA PRO A 403 16.95 -31.30 -47.23
C PRO A 403 17.02 -30.97 -48.71
N ALA A 404 16.01 -31.38 -49.52
CA ALA A 404 16.01 -31.13 -50.96
C ALA A 404 15.99 -29.66 -51.33
N GLN A 405 15.25 -28.81 -50.60
CA GLN A 405 15.22 -27.37 -50.83
C GLN A 405 16.54 -26.68 -50.45
N PHE A 406 17.22 -27.19 -49.43
CA PHE A 406 18.53 -26.67 -49.03
C PHE A 406 19.60 -27.02 -50.07
N LEU A 407 19.63 -28.24 -50.62
CA LEU A 407 20.58 -28.69 -51.64
C LEU A 407 20.37 -28.01 -52.98
N SER A 408 19.18 -27.56 -53.32
CA SER A 408 18.87 -26.80 -54.54
C SER A 408 19.23 -25.31 -54.47
N GLY A 409 19.86 -24.83 -53.39
CA GLY A 409 20.26 -23.43 -53.23
C GLY A 409 19.10 -22.45 -53.00
N GLY A 410 17.87 -22.97 -52.82
CA GLY A 410 16.67 -22.19 -52.55
C GLY A 410 16.67 -21.62 -51.13
N LYS A 411 16.69 -20.29 -50.98
CA LYS A 411 16.46 -19.65 -49.67
C LYS A 411 15.03 -19.87 -49.25
N SER A 412 14.82 -20.66 -48.19
CA SER A 412 13.49 -20.88 -47.61
C SER A 412 13.00 -19.59 -46.91
N GLN A 413 12.40 -18.66 -47.68
CA GLN A 413 11.60 -17.58 -47.09
C GLN A 413 10.26 -18.18 -46.61
N ARG A 414 10.08 -18.27 -45.28
CA ARG A 414 8.83 -18.72 -44.68
C ARG A 414 8.06 -17.52 -44.14
N PRO A 415 7.02 -17.04 -44.85
CA PRO A 415 6.25 -15.85 -44.44
C PRO A 415 5.63 -15.96 -43.03
N GLY A 416 5.28 -17.17 -42.60
CA GLY A 416 4.67 -17.43 -41.28
C GLY A 416 5.58 -17.11 -40.08
N VAL A 417 6.89 -17.38 -40.20
CA VAL A 417 7.86 -17.11 -39.12
C VAL A 417 8.03 -15.60 -38.88
N ASN A 418 8.05 -14.82 -39.94
CA ASN A 418 8.18 -13.36 -39.81
C ASN A 418 6.93 -12.70 -39.25
N ARG A 419 5.73 -13.25 -39.55
CA ARG A 419 4.45 -12.77 -38.99
C ARG A 419 4.40 -13.03 -37.49
N LEU A 420 4.76 -14.25 -37.05
CA LEU A 420 4.75 -14.57 -35.63
C LEU A 420 5.72 -13.68 -34.86
N ARG A 421 6.95 -13.48 -35.36
CA ARG A 421 7.91 -12.57 -34.70
C ARG A 421 7.37 -11.15 -34.58
N ALA A 422 6.73 -10.64 -35.62
CA ALA A 422 6.13 -9.31 -35.57
C ALA A 422 5.00 -9.23 -34.56
N SER A 423 4.16 -10.29 -34.43
CA SER A 423 3.10 -10.33 -33.43
C SER A 423 3.63 -10.44 -32.01
N LEU A 424 4.72 -11.20 -31.77
CA LEU A 424 5.37 -11.27 -30.45
C LEU A 424 5.93 -9.92 -30.03
N VAL A 425 6.65 -9.23 -30.93
CA VAL A 425 7.15 -7.87 -30.71
C VAL A 425 5.99 -6.89 -30.45
N PHE A 426 4.91 -6.98 -31.22
CA PHE A 426 3.73 -6.14 -31.04
C PHE A 426 3.12 -6.29 -29.63
N VAL A 427 2.85 -7.52 -29.14
CA VAL A 427 2.31 -7.77 -27.81
C VAL A 427 3.25 -7.26 -26.72
N GLN A 428 4.54 -7.56 -26.86
CA GLN A 428 5.58 -7.15 -25.91
C GLN A 428 5.64 -5.63 -25.74
N PHE A 429 5.67 -4.88 -26.84
CA PHE A 429 5.68 -3.42 -26.78
C PHE A 429 4.35 -2.84 -26.33
N THR A 430 3.23 -3.49 -26.64
CA THR A 430 1.92 -3.09 -26.10
C THR A 430 1.94 -3.07 -24.58
N VAL A 431 2.43 -4.14 -23.96
CA VAL A 431 2.53 -4.23 -22.49
C VAL A 431 3.51 -3.20 -21.94
N ALA A 432 4.70 -3.09 -22.55
CA ALA A 432 5.72 -2.15 -22.09
C ALA A 432 5.22 -0.68 -22.13
N ILE A 433 4.54 -0.29 -23.21
CA ILE A 433 3.96 1.04 -23.37
C ILE A 433 2.85 1.27 -22.34
N ALA A 434 1.95 0.31 -22.16
CA ALA A 434 0.85 0.42 -21.19
C ALA A 434 1.36 0.57 -19.75
N LEU A 435 2.35 -0.22 -19.34
CA LEU A 435 2.99 -0.11 -18.02
C LEU A 435 3.71 1.25 -17.86
N LEU A 436 4.38 1.74 -18.87
CA LEU A 436 5.05 3.04 -18.81
C LEU A 436 4.05 4.19 -18.68
N ILE A 437 2.94 4.17 -19.45
CA ILE A 437 1.86 5.14 -19.30
C ILE A 437 1.27 5.07 -17.88
N GLY A 438 1.02 3.86 -17.36
CA GLY A 438 0.56 3.65 -16.00
C GLY A 438 1.49 4.29 -14.98
N THR A 439 2.78 4.02 -15.08
CA THR A 439 3.81 4.59 -14.20
C THR A 439 3.82 6.11 -14.24
N VAL A 440 3.79 6.72 -15.44
CA VAL A 440 3.77 8.18 -15.60
C VAL A 440 2.51 8.78 -14.99
N THR A 441 1.34 8.16 -15.21
CA THR A 441 0.06 8.65 -14.68
C THR A 441 0.03 8.57 -13.15
N ILE A 442 0.45 7.46 -12.56
CA ILE A 442 0.52 7.29 -11.10
C ILE A 442 1.51 8.30 -10.51
N ALA A 443 2.68 8.49 -11.13
CA ALA A 443 3.67 9.48 -10.68
C ALA A 443 3.10 10.91 -10.72
N ARG A 444 2.33 11.26 -11.76
CA ARG A 444 1.66 12.56 -11.89
C ARG A 444 0.57 12.75 -10.85
N GLN A 445 -0.22 11.69 -10.55
CA GLN A 445 -1.22 11.74 -9.49
C GLN A 445 -0.56 11.96 -8.12
N MET A 446 0.56 11.29 -7.83
CA MET A 446 1.29 11.49 -6.58
C MET A 446 1.91 12.88 -6.48
N ALA A 447 2.47 13.40 -7.57
CA ALA A 447 2.94 14.78 -7.62
C ALA A 447 1.80 15.78 -7.38
N TYR A 448 0.66 15.59 -8.03
CA TYR A 448 -0.54 16.40 -7.84
C TYR A 448 -1.02 16.39 -6.39
N ILE A 449 -1.07 15.22 -5.75
CA ILE A 449 -1.46 15.09 -4.34
C ILE A 449 -0.49 15.83 -3.41
N ASN A 450 0.80 15.78 -3.70
CA ASN A 450 1.81 16.48 -2.90
C ASN A 450 1.76 18.01 -3.07
N GLU A 451 1.19 18.51 -4.16
CA GLU A 451 1.01 19.93 -4.47
C GLU A 451 -0.37 20.46 -4.10
N LEU A 452 -1.29 19.58 -3.61
CA LEU A 452 -2.62 20.01 -3.21
C LEU A 452 -2.57 21.04 -2.09
N ASP A 453 -3.39 22.10 -2.24
CA ASP A 453 -3.63 23.05 -1.17
C ASP A 453 -4.31 22.33 0.00
N LEU A 454 -3.63 22.29 1.12
CA LEU A 454 -4.13 21.70 2.36
C LEU A 454 -5.09 22.64 3.11
N GLY A 455 -5.22 23.91 2.69
CA GLY A 455 -5.93 24.97 3.41
C GLY A 455 -5.18 25.46 4.65
N TYR A 456 -3.92 25.04 4.81
CA TYR A 456 -3.00 25.47 5.88
C TYR A 456 -1.55 25.24 5.47
N ASP A 457 -0.61 25.96 6.10
CA ASP A 457 0.83 25.78 5.88
C ASP A 457 1.37 24.68 6.80
N ALA A 458 1.62 23.49 6.22
CA ALA A 458 2.15 22.32 6.93
C ALA A 458 3.66 22.37 7.22
N ASN A 459 4.38 23.32 6.61
CA ASN A 459 5.83 23.41 6.77
C ASN A 459 6.20 23.94 8.15
N ASN A 460 7.31 23.45 8.69
CA ASN A 460 7.89 23.89 9.96
C ASN A 460 6.90 23.81 11.14
N LEU A 461 6.05 22.80 11.12
CA LEU A 461 5.16 22.47 12.23
C LEU A 461 5.64 21.21 12.94
N LEU A 462 5.85 21.34 14.24
CA LEU A 462 6.10 20.25 15.18
C LEU A 462 4.85 20.03 16.02
N PHE A 463 4.40 18.81 16.22
CA PHE A 463 3.35 18.51 17.19
C PHE A 463 3.89 17.68 18.37
N ILE A 464 3.34 17.94 19.55
CA ILE A 464 3.65 17.28 20.82
C ILE A 464 2.36 16.65 21.34
N ARG A 465 2.36 15.34 21.55
CA ARG A 465 1.20 14.59 22.06
C ARG A 465 1.30 14.37 23.57
N GLY A 466 0.16 13.98 24.17
CA GLY A 466 0.12 13.59 25.58
C GLY A 466 -0.03 14.74 26.57
N ILE A 467 -0.41 15.94 26.12
CA ILE A 467 -0.69 17.09 27.00
C ILE A 467 -2.00 16.94 27.78
N ASN A 468 -2.85 15.99 27.45
CA ASN A 468 -4.14 15.72 28.09
C ASN A 468 -4.08 14.62 29.15
N ARG A 469 -2.91 14.10 29.47
CA ARG A 469 -2.75 13.04 30.45
C ARG A 469 -2.89 13.60 31.86
N LYS A 470 -3.23 12.74 32.81
CA LYS A 470 -3.40 13.11 34.22
C LYS A 470 -2.18 13.86 34.78
N GLU A 471 -1.00 13.43 34.35
CA GLU A 471 0.29 13.97 34.81
C GLU A 471 0.62 15.32 34.15
N THR A 472 0.11 15.59 32.95
CA THR A 472 0.52 16.75 32.14
C THR A 472 -0.55 17.85 32.07
N VAL A 473 -1.83 17.50 32.18
CA VAL A 473 -2.93 18.43 31.92
C VAL A 473 -2.92 19.66 32.87
N ALA A 474 -2.53 19.47 34.12
CA ALA A 474 -2.51 20.54 35.12
C ALA A 474 -1.47 21.66 34.81
N ARG A 475 -0.42 21.35 34.05
CA ARG A 475 0.65 22.30 33.69
C ARG A 475 0.69 22.59 32.18
N ALA A 476 -0.36 22.25 31.43
CA ALA A 476 -0.38 22.40 29.98
C ALA A 476 -0.29 23.88 29.54
N ASP A 477 -0.83 24.82 30.31
CA ASP A 477 -0.70 26.26 30.05
C ASP A 477 0.73 26.73 30.31
N THR A 478 1.35 26.31 31.40
CA THR A 478 2.76 26.59 31.71
C THR A 478 3.69 26.05 30.61
N LEU A 479 3.41 24.85 30.13
CA LEU A 479 4.14 24.26 29.00
C LEU A 479 4.00 25.12 27.73
N LYS A 480 2.77 25.56 27.39
CA LYS A 480 2.51 26.42 26.22
C LYS A 480 3.35 27.71 26.33
N GLN A 481 3.32 28.36 27.49
CA GLN A 481 4.10 29.59 27.73
C GLN A 481 5.60 29.35 27.66
N GLY A 482 6.09 28.27 28.29
CA GLY A 482 7.51 27.90 28.28
C GLY A 482 8.01 27.62 26.85
N ILE A 483 7.23 26.94 26.04
CA ILE A 483 7.58 26.66 24.64
C ILE A 483 7.52 27.94 23.80
N ALA A 484 6.52 28.80 24.00
CA ALA A 484 6.42 30.06 23.29
C ALA A 484 7.60 31.00 23.56
N ALA A 485 8.24 30.88 24.71
CA ALA A 485 9.43 31.65 25.06
C ALA A 485 10.73 31.11 24.46
N VAL A 486 10.74 29.94 23.83
CA VAL A 486 11.93 29.35 23.19
C VAL A 486 12.32 30.16 21.95
N ALA A 487 13.60 30.55 21.88
CA ALA A 487 14.12 31.32 20.77
C ALA A 487 14.02 30.53 19.42
N GLY A 488 13.29 31.09 18.47
CA GLY A 488 13.00 30.42 17.17
C GLY A 488 11.62 29.79 17.08
N VAL A 489 10.85 29.77 18.16
CA VAL A 489 9.41 29.48 18.11
C VAL A 489 8.65 30.73 17.63
N GLN A 490 7.78 30.58 16.66
CA GLN A 490 6.99 31.64 16.07
C GLN A 490 5.59 31.71 16.67
N SER A 491 4.95 30.56 16.86
CA SER A 491 3.63 30.44 17.50
C SER A 491 3.42 29.05 18.08
N VAL A 492 2.54 28.95 19.09
CA VAL A 492 2.18 27.70 19.76
C VAL A 492 0.67 27.64 19.94
N THR A 493 0.07 26.53 19.57
CA THR A 493 -1.36 26.32 19.76
C THR A 493 -1.65 24.94 20.31
N ARG A 494 -2.86 24.74 20.81
CA ARG A 494 -3.35 23.43 21.24
C ARG A 494 -4.62 23.07 20.47
N SER A 495 -4.84 21.78 20.27
CA SER A 495 -6.05 21.28 19.64
C SER A 495 -6.41 19.88 20.13
N GLU A 496 -7.62 19.45 19.84
CA GLU A 496 -8.06 18.08 20.11
C GLU A 496 -7.29 17.07 19.25
N VAL A 497 -7.00 17.45 18.02
CA VAL A 497 -6.33 16.62 17.02
C VAL A 497 -5.54 17.50 16.07
N GLU A 498 -4.42 17.04 15.63
CA GLU A 498 -3.66 17.60 14.51
C GLU A 498 -4.26 17.12 13.16
N PRO A 499 -4.05 17.86 12.05
CA PRO A 499 -4.38 17.36 10.71
C PRO A 499 -3.79 15.96 10.48
N TYR A 500 -4.57 15.08 9.85
CA TYR A 500 -4.29 13.64 9.66
C TYR A 500 -4.19 12.81 10.96
N GLY A 501 -4.59 13.36 12.09
CA GLY A 501 -4.69 12.62 13.35
C GLY A 501 -6.00 11.85 13.48
N ASN A 502 -5.98 10.80 14.31
CA ASN A 502 -7.10 9.90 14.56
C ASN A 502 -8.01 10.47 15.65
N SER A 503 -8.92 11.36 15.32
CA SER A 503 -10.05 11.73 16.19
C SER A 503 -11.31 11.84 15.34
N HIS A 504 -12.36 11.18 15.80
CA HIS A 504 -13.61 11.08 15.06
C HIS A 504 -14.77 11.52 15.95
N SER A 505 -14.88 12.83 16.22
CA SER A 505 -16.06 13.39 16.85
C SER A 505 -16.96 13.97 15.78
N TYR A 506 -18.04 13.29 15.48
CA TYR A 506 -19.08 13.74 14.56
C TYR A 506 -20.37 13.96 15.31
N GLU A 507 -21.04 15.09 15.03
CA GLU A 507 -22.36 15.39 15.56
C GLU A 507 -23.25 15.88 14.42
N GLY A 508 -24.58 15.76 14.59
CA GLY A 508 -25.57 16.24 13.65
C GLY A 508 -25.83 17.73 13.81
N PHE A 509 -25.91 18.43 12.71
CA PHE A 509 -26.20 19.89 12.69
C PHE A 509 -27.33 20.22 11.74
N ARG A 510 -28.12 21.23 12.13
CA ARG A 510 -29.24 21.74 11.35
C ARG A 510 -29.24 23.27 11.30
N SER A 511 -29.55 23.82 10.16
CA SER A 511 -29.81 25.26 9.97
C SER A 511 -31.26 25.52 9.56
N LYS A 512 -31.68 26.75 9.66
CA LYS A 512 -33.00 27.22 9.20
C LYS A 512 -33.19 27.12 7.68
N HIS A 513 -32.13 27.02 6.90
CA HIS A 513 -32.16 26.93 5.45
C HIS A 513 -32.22 25.47 4.95
N MET A 514 -32.09 24.50 5.83
CA MET A 514 -32.26 23.10 5.47
C MET A 514 -33.75 22.74 5.39
N PRO A 515 -34.21 21.95 4.42
CA PRO A 515 -35.57 21.45 4.35
C PRO A 515 -36.00 20.77 5.66
N ALA A 516 -37.24 20.95 6.08
CA ALA A 516 -37.75 20.37 7.33
C ALA A 516 -37.59 18.85 7.38
N ASP A 517 -37.77 18.21 6.22
CA ASP A 517 -37.69 16.75 6.07
C ASP A 517 -36.26 16.26 5.75
N SER A 518 -35.27 17.16 5.63
CA SER A 518 -33.88 16.77 5.42
C SER A 518 -33.29 16.23 6.71
N GLU A 519 -32.31 15.35 6.59
CA GLU A 519 -31.53 14.85 7.70
C GLU A 519 -30.56 15.91 8.23
N ASP A 520 -30.21 15.74 9.51
CA ASP A 520 -29.14 16.53 10.09
C ASP A 520 -27.82 16.17 9.41
N THR A 521 -27.03 17.19 9.07
CA THR A 521 -25.74 16.98 8.42
C THR A 521 -24.67 16.73 9.47
N GLY A 522 -23.97 15.62 9.35
CA GLY A 522 -22.87 15.24 10.24
C GLY A 522 -21.61 16.08 9.97
N PHE A 523 -21.16 16.83 10.96
CA PHE A 523 -19.92 17.62 10.88
C PHE A 523 -18.87 17.13 11.85
N ARG A 524 -17.62 17.24 11.45
CA ARG A 524 -16.48 16.95 12.33
C ARG A 524 -16.25 18.11 13.29
N LEU A 525 -16.29 17.80 14.59
CA LEU A 525 -15.99 18.75 15.64
C LEU A 525 -14.49 18.77 15.95
N ILE A 526 -13.92 19.96 16.08
CA ILE A 526 -12.51 20.15 16.41
C ILE A 526 -12.38 21.22 17.48
N ALA A 527 -11.99 20.80 18.68
CA ALA A 527 -11.61 21.75 19.70
C ALA A 527 -10.25 22.36 19.38
N SER A 528 -10.17 23.66 19.31
CA SER A 528 -9.00 24.46 18.93
C SER A 528 -8.76 25.62 19.89
N ASP A 529 -7.51 25.92 20.17
CA ASP A 529 -7.08 27.11 20.95
C ASP A 529 -7.19 28.38 20.10
N TYR A 530 -7.14 29.53 20.70
CA TYR A 530 -7.29 30.85 20.07
C TYR A 530 -6.23 31.10 18.99
N ASP A 531 -4.98 30.62 19.19
CA ASP A 531 -3.86 30.79 18.27
C ASP A 531 -3.84 29.72 17.13
N PHE A 532 -4.88 28.88 17.01
CA PHE A 532 -4.90 27.74 16.10
C PHE A 532 -4.72 28.15 14.65
N PHE A 533 -5.57 29.03 14.17
CA PHE A 533 -5.58 29.45 12.75
C PHE A 533 -4.34 30.27 12.38
N GLU A 534 -3.81 31.06 13.33
CA GLU A 534 -2.57 31.79 13.14
C GLU A 534 -1.39 30.82 13.02
N THR A 535 -1.32 29.82 13.91
CA THR A 535 -0.25 28.81 13.90
C THR A 535 -0.26 27.99 12.63
N TYR A 536 -1.43 27.61 12.14
CA TYR A 536 -1.59 26.88 10.88
C TYR A 536 -1.61 27.79 9.63
N LYS A 537 -1.66 29.13 9.80
CA LYS A 537 -1.79 30.14 8.74
C LYS A 537 -3.01 29.89 7.85
N THR A 538 -4.12 29.49 8.44
CA THR A 538 -5.36 29.24 7.72
C THR A 538 -6.06 30.57 7.41
N GLN A 539 -6.55 30.71 6.18
CA GLN A 539 -7.19 31.95 5.72
C GLN A 539 -8.59 32.13 6.35
N LEU A 540 -8.83 33.31 6.92
CA LEU A 540 -10.17 33.75 7.32
C LEU A 540 -10.92 34.25 6.07
N LEU A 541 -12.09 33.68 5.80
CA LEU A 541 -12.92 34.03 4.66
C LEU A 541 -13.97 35.11 5.00
N ALA A 542 -14.50 35.06 6.23
CA ALA A 542 -15.49 36.01 6.72
C ALA A 542 -15.50 36.03 8.26
N GLY A 543 -15.88 37.14 8.86
CA GLY A 543 -16.03 37.30 10.29
C GLY A 543 -14.71 37.48 11.03
N ARG A 544 -14.55 36.80 12.17
CA ARG A 544 -13.36 36.88 13.04
C ARG A 544 -12.96 35.49 13.58
N PHE A 545 -11.74 35.38 14.04
CA PHE A 545 -11.30 34.22 14.84
C PHE A 545 -11.88 34.29 16.27
N LEU A 546 -11.89 33.14 16.98
CA LEU A 546 -12.20 33.07 18.41
C LEU A 546 -11.11 33.84 19.17
N ASN A 547 -11.52 34.51 20.25
CA ASN A 547 -10.60 35.31 21.07
C ASN A 547 -10.96 35.17 22.55
N GLU A 548 -9.94 35.10 23.42
CA GLU A 548 -10.10 34.94 24.85
C GLU A 548 -10.89 36.07 25.51
N GLN A 549 -10.93 37.26 24.92
CA GLN A 549 -11.64 38.46 25.43
C GLN A 549 -13.17 38.30 25.39
N PHE A 550 -13.68 37.37 24.58
CA PHE A 550 -15.11 37.09 24.46
C PHE A 550 -15.48 35.87 25.26
N ALA A 551 -16.34 36.00 26.28
CA ALA A 551 -16.75 34.91 27.14
C ALA A 551 -17.48 33.79 26.36
N ASP A 552 -18.28 34.20 25.36
CA ASP A 552 -19.07 33.28 24.51
C ASP A 552 -18.20 32.46 23.53
N ASP A 553 -16.91 32.79 23.38
CA ASP A 553 -15.97 32.02 22.58
C ASP A 553 -15.45 30.77 23.30
N ARG A 554 -15.78 30.57 24.60
CA ARG A 554 -15.48 29.39 25.39
C ARG A 554 -16.67 28.42 25.42
N VAL A 555 -16.59 27.32 24.76
CA VAL A 555 -17.67 26.32 24.69
C VAL A 555 -17.25 25.03 25.38
N ASN A 556 -17.91 24.66 26.48
CA ASN A 556 -17.65 23.38 27.14
C ASN A 556 -18.73 22.33 26.79
N LEU A 557 -18.58 21.68 25.65
CA LEU A 557 -19.53 20.65 25.17
C LEU A 557 -19.65 19.41 26.08
N ARG A 558 -18.82 19.27 27.12
CA ARG A 558 -18.98 18.20 28.13
C ARG A 558 -20.05 18.49 29.17
N ASP A 559 -20.35 19.77 29.37
CA ASP A 559 -21.31 20.22 30.38
C ASP A 559 -22.64 20.58 29.70
N ARG A 560 -23.28 19.55 29.12
CA ARG A 560 -24.49 19.68 28.30
C ARG A 560 -25.62 20.40 29.01
N ASP A 561 -25.81 20.13 30.31
CA ASP A 561 -26.88 20.73 31.10
C ASP A 561 -26.68 22.25 31.25
N LYS A 562 -25.43 22.71 31.47
CA LYS A 562 -25.14 24.12 31.53
C LYS A 562 -25.28 24.83 30.16
N LEU A 563 -25.05 24.13 29.06
CA LEU A 563 -25.20 24.69 27.71
C LEU A 563 -26.68 24.84 27.32
N LYS A 564 -27.57 23.97 27.84
CA LYS A 564 -29.02 24.08 27.63
C LYS A 564 -29.61 25.28 28.37
N ASP A 565 -29.13 25.56 29.57
CA ASP A 565 -29.63 26.64 30.42
C ASP A 565 -28.97 28.01 30.13
N SER A 566 -27.92 28.00 29.30
CA SER A 566 -27.16 29.24 29.05
C SER A 566 -27.92 30.17 28.07
N THR A 567 -28.22 31.37 28.52
CA THR A 567 -28.63 32.48 27.63
C THR A 567 -27.49 33.05 26.81
N SER A 568 -26.25 32.59 27.04
CA SER A 568 -25.04 32.99 26.31
C SER A 568 -24.94 32.23 24.97
N SER A 569 -24.59 32.97 23.94
CA SER A 569 -24.34 32.38 22.63
C SER A 569 -22.99 31.66 22.61
N ASN A 570 -22.98 30.38 22.25
CA ASN A 570 -21.75 29.61 22.09
C ASN A 570 -21.18 29.88 20.70
N ASN A 571 -20.05 30.57 20.63
CA ASN A 571 -19.47 31.01 19.36
C ASN A 571 -18.61 29.90 18.74
N ILE A 572 -18.77 29.73 17.42
CA ILE A 572 -18.04 28.73 16.62
C ILE A 572 -17.50 29.32 15.32
N ILE A 573 -16.53 28.64 14.73
CA ILE A 573 -16.01 28.88 13.39
C ILE A 573 -16.33 27.70 12.49
N LEU A 574 -16.77 27.99 11.29
CA LEU A 574 -17.07 26.96 10.28
C LEU A 574 -16.01 26.90 9.20
N SER A 575 -15.79 25.72 8.62
CA SER A 575 -15.11 25.59 7.35
C SER A 575 -16.02 26.01 6.19
N ARG A 576 -15.46 26.32 5.01
CA ARG A 576 -16.22 26.67 3.80
C ARG A 576 -17.22 25.57 3.43
N GLU A 577 -16.81 24.31 3.45
CA GLU A 577 -17.70 23.18 3.12
C GLU A 577 -18.86 23.05 4.11
N ALA A 578 -18.64 23.40 5.39
CA ALA A 578 -19.73 23.41 6.38
C ALA A 578 -20.79 24.48 6.05
N VAL A 579 -20.39 25.65 5.60
CA VAL A 579 -21.31 26.71 5.15
C VAL A 579 -22.18 26.22 4.01
N LYS A 580 -21.58 25.60 3.02
CA LYS A 580 -22.26 25.04 1.85
C LYS A 580 -23.22 23.90 2.25
N ALA A 581 -22.78 23.00 3.11
CA ALA A 581 -23.58 21.87 3.58
C ALA A 581 -24.82 22.32 4.42
N LEU A 582 -24.74 23.49 5.09
CA LEU A 582 -25.84 24.09 5.81
C LEU A 582 -26.80 24.90 4.89
N GLY A 583 -26.54 24.94 3.57
CA GLY A 583 -27.42 25.60 2.58
C GLY A 583 -27.24 27.12 2.44
N TYR A 584 -26.14 27.69 2.93
CA TYR A 584 -25.87 29.12 2.80
C TYR A 584 -25.06 29.43 1.51
N PRO A 585 -25.39 30.51 0.78
CA PRO A 585 -24.79 30.81 -0.53
C PRO A 585 -23.36 31.36 -0.45
N SER A 586 -22.96 31.92 0.69
CA SER A 586 -21.62 32.52 0.84
C SER A 586 -21.16 32.53 2.29
N PRO A 587 -19.82 32.61 2.57
CA PRO A 587 -19.28 32.73 3.92
C PRO A 587 -19.86 33.93 4.73
N ASN A 588 -20.15 35.05 4.09
CA ASN A 588 -20.70 36.22 4.77
C ASN A 588 -22.17 36.06 5.21
N SER A 589 -22.94 35.24 4.49
CA SER A 589 -24.40 35.09 4.76
C SER A 589 -24.73 34.29 6.02
N ILE A 590 -23.76 33.59 6.59
CA ILE A 590 -23.97 32.75 7.81
C ILE A 590 -23.44 33.43 9.07
N LEU A 591 -22.74 34.57 8.97
CA LEU A 591 -22.23 35.29 10.14
C LEU A 591 -23.34 35.83 11.03
N GLY A 592 -23.22 35.52 12.34
CA GLY A 592 -24.23 35.88 13.34
C GLY A 592 -25.46 34.96 13.36
N GLU A 593 -25.55 33.99 12.44
CA GLU A 593 -26.63 33.04 12.43
C GLU A 593 -26.40 31.94 13.47
N GLN A 594 -27.50 31.39 14.00
CA GLN A 594 -27.48 30.24 14.90
C GLN A 594 -27.74 28.96 14.14
N ILE A 595 -26.88 27.96 14.39
CA ILE A 595 -27.08 26.59 13.96
C ILE A 595 -27.34 25.71 15.17
N LEU A 596 -28.12 24.67 14.99
CA LEU A 596 -28.49 23.75 16.05
C LEU A 596 -27.61 22.49 15.98
N MET A 597 -26.84 22.24 17.04
CA MET A 597 -26.17 20.96 17.24
C MET A 597 -27.18 20.00 17.86
N LYS A 598 -27.43 18.88 17.21
CA LYS A 598 -28.42 17.87 17.63
C LYS A 598 -27.74 16.72 18.37
N PHE A 599 -28.37 16.23 19.41
CA PHE A 599 -27.96 15.06 20.18
C PHE A 599 -28.97 13.91 20.01
N GLU A 600 -28.49 12.70 20.24
CA GLU A 600 -29.31 11.48 20.15
C GLU A 600 -30.55 11.51 21.07
N GLU A 601 -30.52 12.28 22.14
CA GLU A 601 -31.61 12.41 23.11
C GLU A 601 -32.70 13.42 22.72
N GLY A 602 -32.66 13.95 21.50
CA GLY A 602 -33.61 14.94 20.97
C GLY A 602 -33.32 16.38 21.40
N ASP A 603 -32.37 16.59 22.26
CA ASP A 603 -31.89 17.90 22.68
C ASP A 603 -31.12 18.63 21.60
N SER A 604 -31.09 19.94 21.64
CA SER A 604 -30.27 20.75 20.71
C SER A 604 -29.66 21.94 21.45
N ILE A 605 -28.41 22.25 21.04
CA ILE A 605 -27.68 23.43 21.55
C ILE A 605 -27.53 24.42 20.40
N PRO A 606 -27.96 25.68 20.58
CA PRO A 606 -27.72 26.71 19.61
C PRO A 606 -26.26 27.16 19.66
N LEU A 607 -25.63 27.27 18.48
CA LEU A 607 -24.27 27.73 18.31
C LEU A 607 -24.26 28.89 17.33
N THR A 608 -23.58 30.00 17.66
CA THR A 608 -23.52 31.21 16.85
C THR A 608 -22.26 31.21 15.98
N VAL A 609 -22.42 31.42 14.70
CA VAL A 609 -21.29 31.44 13.75
C VAL A 609 -20.64 32.84 13.76
N VAL A 610 -19.37 32.91 14.23
CA VAL A 610 -18.63 34.20 14.30
C VAL A 610 -17.56 34.34 13.23
N GLY A 611 -17.17 33.22 12.60
CA GLY A 611 -16.18 33.23 11.55
C GLY A 611 -16.33 32.06 10.59
N VAL A 612 -15.80 32.24 9.41
CA VAL A 612 -15.68 31.20 8.39
C VAL A 612 -14.23 31.15 7.89
N VAL A 613 -13.65 29.98 7.87
CA VAL A 613 -12.26 29.75 7.43
C VAL A 613 -12.21 28.87 6.19
N GLU A 614 -11.06 28.88 5.52
CA GLU A 614 -10.77 27.95 4.41
C GLU A 614 -10.82 26.49 4.88
N ASP A 615 -11.11 25.59 3.95
CA ASP A 615 -11.20 24.18 4.24
C ASP A 615 -9.83 23.57 4.55
N MET A 616 -9.59 23.23 5.78
CA MET A 616 -8.38 22.49 6.20
C MET A 616 -8.54 21.00 5.92
N ARG A 617 -7.58 20.38 5.23
CA ARG A 617 -7.60 18.96 4.94
C ARG A 617 -7.06 18.16 6.13
N PHE A 618 -7.92 17.35 6.74
CA PHE A 618 -7.61 16.47 7.89
C PHE A 618 -7.54 14.99 7.53
N LEU A 619 -7.88 14.63 6.31
CA LEU A 619 -7.86 13.27 5.80
C LEU A 619 -7.07 13.21 4.48
N SER A 620 -6.68 12.01 4.08
CA SER A 620 -5.95 11.80 2.82
C SER A 620 -6.75 12.28 1.60
N ALA A 621 -6.06 12.51 0.48
CA ALA A 621 -6.69 12.93 -0.78
C ALA A 621 -7.67 11.89 -1.36
N ARG A 622 -7.72 10.67 -0.81
CA ARG A 622 -8.74 9.66 -1.13
C ARG A 622 -10.12 10.01 -0.58
N ASN A 623 -10.16 10.89 0.43
CA ASN A 623 -11.39 11.35 1.03
C ASN A 623 -11.75 12.73 0.50
N SER A 624 -13.05 12.98 0.34
CA SER A 624 -13.56 14.35 0.11
C SER A 624 -13.25 15.23 1.30
N VAL A 625 -13.21 16.54 1.06
CA VAL A 625 -13.09 17.51 2.14
C VAL A 625 -14.36 17.45 2.99
N THR A 626 -14.20 17.15 4.27
CA THR A 626 -15.34 17.08 5.22
C THR A 626 -15.63 18.42 5.84
N ALA A 627 -16.91 18.72 6.03
CA ALA A 627 -17.39 19.88 6.78
C ALA A 627 -16.89 19.86 8.23
N LYS A 628 -16.36 20.97 8.73
CA LYS A 628 -15.76 21.08 10.05
C LYS A 628 -16.30 22.26 10.84
N ILE A 629 -16.40 22.05 12.14
CA ILE A 629 -16.72 23.08 13.12
C ILE A 629 -15.57 23.19 14.11
N PHE A 630 -15.08 24.39 14.30
CA PHE A 630 -14.05 24.71 15.27
C PHE A 630 -14.63 25.49 16.45
N PHE A 631 -14.26 25.10 17.66
CA PHE A 631 -14.71 25.74 18.89
C PHE A 631 -13.61 25.66 19.93
N HIS A 632 -13.61 26.54 20.91
CA HIS A 632 -12.64 26.50 21.99
C HIS A 632 -13.15 25.66 23.17
N SER A 633 -12.41 24.59 23.50
CA SER A 633 -12.68 23.75 24.67
C SER A 633 -11.39 23.16 25.24
N ALA A 634 -10.79 23.83 26.21
CA ALA A 634 -9.53 23.43 26.80
C ALA A 634 -9.49 21.97 27.33
N PRO A 635 -10.58 21.41 27.94
CA PRO A 635 -10.60 20.02 28.39
C PRO A 635 -10.48 18.96 27.28
N ARG A 636 -10.62 19.36 26.01
CA ARG A 636 -10.50 18.47 24.84
C ARG A 636 -9.15 18.52 24.18
N PHE A 637 -8.27 19.44 24.55
CA PHE A 637 -6.95 19.56 23.93
C PHE A 637 -6.08 18.35 24.25
N ARG A 638 -5.51 17.73 23.22
CA ARG A 638 -4.66 16.53 23.31
C ARG A 638 -3.29 16.72 22.71
N VAL A 639 -3.19 17.69 21.80
CA VAL A 639 -2.00 17.95 21.00
C VAL A 639 -1.62 19.42 21.11
N MET A 640 -0.33 19.68 21.23
CA MET A 640 0.25 21.03 21.12
C MET A 640 1.02 21.11 19.81
N THR A 641 0.74 22.11 18.97
CA THR A 641 1.42 22.34 17.71
C THR A 641 2.26 23.62 17.80
N VAL A 642 3.50 23.52 17.36
CA VAL A 642 4.51 24.58 17.42
C VAL A 642 4.99 24.90 16.01
N ARG A 643 4.87 26.16 15.61
CA ARG A 643 5.50 26.69 14.40
C ARG A 643 6.86 27.26 14.77
N PHE A 644 7.89 26.88 14.03
CA PHE A 644 9.27 27.25 14.32
C PHE A 644 10.02 27.75 13.10
N ASP A 645 11.13 28.46 13.33
CA ASP A 645 12.06 28.89 12.30
C ASP A 645 12.91 27.69 11.83
N PRO A 646 12.83 27.29 10.55
CA PRO A 646 13.57 26.14 10.03
C PRO A 646 15.10 26.26 10.17
N SER A 647 15.63 27.48 10.18
CA SER A 647 17.07 27.71 10.37
C SER A 647 17.57 27.30 11.75
N ARG A 648 16.67 27.17 12.75
CA ARG A 648 16.97 26.85 14.15
C ARG A 648 16.35 25.52 14.59
N GLN A 649 15.92 24.68 13.68
CA GLN A 649 15.16 23.46 13.99
C GLN A 649 15.80 22.61 15.09
N GLN A 650 17.09 22.28 15.00
CA GLN A 650 17.77 21.43 15.98
C GLN A 650 17.80 22.08 17.37
N GLN A 651 18.07 23.39 17.43
CA GLN A 651 18.11 24.15 18.68
C GLN A 651 16.72 24.20 19.33
N VAL A 652 15.69 24.55 18.55
CA VAL A 652 14.29 24.62 19.01
C VAL A 652 13.85 23.27 19.58
N MET A 653 14.13 22.17 18.90
CA MET A 653 13.77 20.82 19.37
C MET A 653 14.46 20.49 20.70
N ALA A 654 15.77 20.80 20.83
CA ALA A 654 16.53 20.55 22.06
C ALA A 654 15.98 21.38 23.23
N ASP A 655 15.66 22.64 22.99
CA ASP A 655 15.17 23.54 24.04
C ASP A 655 13.72 23.23 24.45
N ILE A 656 12.85 22.88 23.50
CA ILE A 656 11.49 22.37 23.82
C ILE A 656 11.59 21.08 24.66
N LYS A 657 12.49 20.15 24.32
CA LYS A 657 12.71 18.94 25.12
C LYS A 657 13.16 19.26 26.55
N LYS A 658 14.00 20.29 26.75
CA LYS A 658 14.38 20.76 28.08
C LYS A 658 13.22 21.35 28.86
N VAL A 659 12.36 22.16 28.18
CA VAL A 659 11.15 22.71 28.81
C VAL A 659 10.24 21.56 29.25
N TRP A 660 10.02 20.57 28.40
CA TRP A 660 9.24 19.38 28.73
C TRP A 660 9.83 18.64 29.93
N ALA A 661 11.12 18.31 29.90
CA ALA A 661 11.79 17.57 30.96
C ALA A 661 11.77 18.30 32.33
N SER A 662 11.80 19.63 32.32
CA SER A 662 11.71 20.43 33.56
C SER A 662 10.33 20.40 34.21
N LEU A 663 9.27 20.26 33.41
CA LEU A 663 7.88 20.20 33.87
C LEU A 663 7.40 18.77 34.16
N TYR A 664 7.89 17.80 33.37
CA TYR A 664 7.44 16.41 33.35
C TYR A 664 8.63 15.43 33.30
N PRO A 665 9.41 15.35 34.39
CA PRO A 665 10.64 14.51 34.41
C PRO A 665 10.33 13.02 34.23
N ASP A 666 9.18 12.55 34.72
CA ASP A 666 8.75 11.14 34.64
C ASP A 666 7.83 10.85 33.46
N THR A 667 7.69 11.76 32.49
CA THR A 667 6.84 11.56 31.32
C THR A 667 7.67 11.70 30.06
N PRO A 668 7.77 10.65 29.23
CA PRO A 668 8.53 10.73 27.99
C PRO A 668 7.98 11.79 27.04
N TYR A 669 8.87 12.41 26.27
CA TYR A 669 8.53 13.44 25.28
C TYR A 669 8.20 12.81 23.94
N LEU A 670 6.95 12.99 23.49
CA LEU A 670 6.47 12.52 22.18
C LEU A 670 6.27 13.68 21.24
N GLN A 671 7.07 13.73 20.19
CA GLN A 671 6.98 14.73 19.13
C GLN A 671 6.89 14.10 17.74
N GLY A 672 6.39 14.86 16.78
CA GLY A 672 6.42 14.51 15.38
C GLY A 672 6.38 15.74 14.50
N PHE A 673 6.87 15.63 13.27
CA PHE A 673 6.71 16.68 12.26
C PHE A 673 5.46 16.47 11.44
N MET A 674 4.75 17.57 11.16
CA MET A 674 3.54 17.52 10.33
C MET A 674 3.84 16.98 8.93
N ALA A 675 4.96 17.39 8.34
CA ALA A 675 5.38 16.91 7.03
C ALA A 675 5.59 15.38 6.97
N ASP A 676 6.19 14.80 8.03
CA ASP A 676 6.38 13.35 8.11
C ASP A 676 5.06 12.61 8.35
N HIS A 677 4.15 13.24 9.09
CA HIS A 677 2.82 12.69 9.34
C HIS A 677 1.99 12.62 8.05
N ILE A 678 2.06 13.66 7.23
CA ILE A 678 1.44 13.69 5.90
C ILE A 678 2.09 12.64 4.98
N LYS A 679 3.42 12.56 4.95
CA LYS A 679 4.14 11.56 4.14
C LYS A 679 3.70 10.12 4.46
N ARG A 680 3.52 9.81 5.74
CA ARG A 680 3.07 8.47 6.16
C ARG A 680 1.71 8.09 5.60
N GLN A 681 0.81 9.04 5.38
CA GLN A 681 -0.50 8.78 4.79
C GLN A 681 -0.45 8.25 3.34
N TYR A 682 0.65 8.52 2.63
CA TYR A 682 0.84 8.15 1.23
C TYR A 682 1.98 7.14 1.03
N GLN A 683 2.44 6.50 2.10
CA GLN A 683 3.52 5.51 2.01
C GLN A 683 3.12 4.32 1.14
N GLY A 684 1.90 3.82 1.27
CA GLY A 684 1.39 2.71 0.47
C GLY A 684 1.39 3.01 -1.03
N GLU A 685 0.91 4.21 -1.42
CA GLU A 685 0.91 4.65 -2.82
C GLU A 685 2.34 4.85 -3.36
N ASN A 686 3.22 5.42 -2.54
CA ASN A 686 4.61 5.61 -2.94
C ASN A 686 5.35 4.27 -3.11
N LYS A 687 5.06 3.27 -2.26
CA LYS A 687 5.54 1.90 -2.43
C LYS A 687 5.03 1.30 -3.74
N GLN A 688 3.73 1.40 -4.02
CA GLN A 688 3.15 0.94 -5.28
C GLN A 688 3.78 1.63 -6.49
N LEU A 689 3.96 2.95 -6.46
CA LEU A 689 4.62 3.69 -7.53
C LEU A 689 6.04 3.19 -7.76
N SER A 690 6.81 2.97 -6.69
CA SER A 690 8.17 2.44 -6.77
C SER A 690 8.22 1.07 -7.44
N LEU A 691 7.29 0.18 -7.08
CA LEU A 691 7.16 -1.14 -7.72
C LEU A 691 6.80 -1.01 -9.20
N PHE A 692 5.84 -0.17 -9.55
CA PHE A 692 5.47 0.07 -10.94
C PHE A 692 6.65 0.61 -11.76
N MET A 693 7.45 1.55 -11.21
CA MET A 693 8.66 2.07 -11.87
C MET A 693 9.69 0.97 -12.14
N VAL A 694 9.97 0.12 -11.14
CA VAL A 694 10.91 -0.99 -11.27
C VAL A 694 10.43 -1.98 -12.34
N PHE A 695 9.16 -2.41 -12.27
CA PHE A 695 8.62 -3.41 -13.19
C PHE A 695 8.45 -2.86 -14.62
N ALA A 696 8.05 -1.60 -14.78
CA ALA A 696 8.00 -0.95 -16.08
C ALA A 696 9.41 -0.84 -16.70
N GLY A 697 10.39 -0.40 -15.90
CA GLY A 697 11.79 -0.33 -16.33
C GLY A 697 12.35 -1.69 -16.77
N LEU A 698 12.12 -2.72 -15.98
CA LEU A 698 12.53 -4.09 -16.31
C LEU A 698 11.81 -4.63 -17.56
N THR A 699 10.52 -4.36 -17.70
CA THR A 699 9.73 -4.76 -18.87
C THR A 699 10.27 -4.09 -20.14
N VAL A 700 10.57 -2.79 -20.08
CA VAL A 700 11.18 -2.04 -21.19
C VAL A 700 12.57 -2.62 -21.51
N LEU A 701 13.40 -2.87 -20.51
CA LEU A 701 14.73 -3.46 -20.69
C LEU A 701 14.64 -4.84 -21.36
N LEU A 702 13.77 -5.72 -20.89
CA LEU A 702 13.56 -7.04 -21.49
C LEU A 702 13.06 -6.92 -22.93
N SER A 703 12.18 -5.95 -23.21
CA SER A 703 11.67 -5.68 -24.56
C SER A 703 12.78 -5.24 -25.50
N LEU A 704 13.67 -4.38 -25.02
CA LEU A 704 14.83 -3.92 -25.80
C LEU A 704 15.86 -5.03 -26.03
N ILE A 705 16.13 -5.88 -25.05
CA ILE A 705 17.02 -7.05 -25.20
C ILE A 705 16.51 -7.97 -26.33
N GLY A 706 15.20 -8.25 -26.35
CA GLY A 706 14.59 -9.02 -27.41
C GLY A 706 14.73 -8.37 -28.77
N LEU A 707 14.48 -7.06 -28.85
CA LEU A 707 14.63 -6.30 -30.07
C LEU A 707 16.10 -6.30 -30.59
N VAL A 708 17.08 -6.07 -29.70
CA VAL A 708 18.50 -6.15 -30.00
C VAL A 708 18.85 -7.49 -30.66
N GLY A 709 18.43 -8.58 -30.04
CA GLY A 709 18.68 -9.92 -30.57
C GLY A 709 18.09 -10.15 -31.96
N LEU A 710 16.85 -9.67 -32.17
CA LEU A 710 16.18 -9.78 -33.48
C LEU A 710 16.84 -8.92 -34.53
N VAL A 711 17.22 -7.70 -34.20
CA VAL A 711 17.91 -6.76 -35.14
C VAL A 711 19.28 -7.31 -35.51
N LEU A 712 20.10 -7.75 -34.54
CA LEU A 712 21.42 -8.34 -34.79
C LEU A 712 21.33 -9.56 -35.70
N ASN A 713 20.37 -10.46 -35.44
CA ASN A 713 20.16 -11.64 -36.28
C ASN A 713 19.70 -11.26 -37.69
N SER A 714 18.81 -10.29 -37.84
CA SER A 714 18.35 -9.83 -39.16
C SER A 714 19.46 -9.19 -39.96
N ILE A 715 20.30 -8.39 -39.29
CA ILE A 715 21.44 -7.75 -39.94
C ILE A 715 22.47 -8.80 -40.42
N SER A 716 22.81 -9.79 -39.58
CA SER A 716 23.74 -10.84 -39.93
C SER A 716 23.33 -11.64 -41.19
N HIS A 717 22.01 -11.94 -41.29
CA HIS A 717 21.49 -12.63 -42.51
C HIS A 717 21.39 -11.75 -43.75
N ARG A 718 21.33 -10.43 -43.59
CA ARG A 718 21.22 -9.47 -44.72
C ARG A 718 22.51 -8.70 -44.98
N THR A 719 23.62 -9.07 -44.37
CA THR A 719 24.92 -8.39 -44.56
C THR A 719 25.34 -8.35 -46.05
N LYS A 720 25.10 -9.43 -46.78
CA LYS A 720 25.33 -9.51 -48.23
C LYS A 720 24.43 -8.54 -49.01
N GLU A 721 23.15 -8.46 -48.70
CA GLU A 721 22.20 -7.52 -49.31
C GLU A 721 22.61 -6.05 -49.04
N ILE A 722 22.96 -5.73 -47.78
CA ILE A 722 23.44 -4.41 -47.36
C ILE A 722 24.71 -4.04 -48.15
N SER A 723 25.65 -4.99 -48.29
CA SER A 723 26.90 -4.78 -49.02
C SER A 723 26.65 -4.58 -50.50
N ILE A 724 25.79 -5.35 -51.14
CA ILE A 724 25.39 -5.19 -52.55
C ILE A 724 24.74 -3.81 -52.76
N ARG A 725 23.78 -3.43 -51.93
CA ARG A 725 23.13 -2.11 -52.02
C ARG A 725 24.15 -0.95 -51.88
N ARG A 726 25.16 -1.09 -51.03
CA ARG A 726 26.21 -0.09 -50.86
C ARG A 726 27.11 -0.01 -52.12
N VAL A 727 27.41 -1.14 -52.72
CA VAL A 727 28.15 -1.16 -54.02
C VAL A 727 27.35 -0.47 -55.13
N HIS A 728 26.00 -0.57 -55.06
CA HIS A 728 25.08 0.14 -55.98
C HIS A 728 24.78 1.58 -55.57
N GLY A 729 25.51 2.16 -54.59
CA GLY A 729 25.40 3.57 -54.22
C GLY A 729 24.41 3.90 -53.08
N ALA A 730 23.81 2.91 -52.44
CA ALA A 730 22.93 3.18 -51.28
C ALA A 730 23.73 3.73 -50.09
N SER A 731 23.26 4.81 -49.50
CA SER A 731 23.84 5.44 -48.32
C SER A 731 23.64 4.60 -47.06
N ILE A 732 24.40 4.88 -46.01
CA ILE A 732 24.16 4.29 -44.68
C ILE A 732 22.78 4.67 -44.20
N ALA A 733 22.32 5.90 -44.45
CA ALA A 733 21.01 6.40 -44.08
C ALA A 733 19.85 5.60 -44.70
N ASP A 734 19.99 5.15 -45.96
CA ASP A 734 18.97 4.33 -46.64
C ASP A 734 18.80 2.97 -45.95
N ASN A 735 19.89 2.37 -45.52
CA ASN A 735 19.88 1.12 -44.81
C ASN A 735 19.29 1.30 -43.40
N ILE A 736 19.65 2.38 -42.69
CA ILE A 736 19.04 2.72 -41.38
C ILE A 736 17.52 2.89 -41.53
N LYS A 737 17.06 3.69 -42.51
CA LYS A 737 15.64 3.93 -42.77
C LYS A 737 14.86 2.62 -43.02
N LEU A 738 15.44 1.69 -43.80
CA LEU A 738 14.83 0.41 -44.12
C LEU A 738 14.63 -0.46 -42.85
N PHE A 739 15.69 -0.62 -42.03
CA PHE A 739 15.64 -1.44 -40.82
C PHE A 739 14.78 -0.77 -39.74
N THR A 740 14.95 0.53 -39.54
CA THR A 740 14.14 1.28 -38.56
C THR A 740 12.66 1.14 -38.88
N TRP A 741 12.27 1.34 -40.16
CA TRP A 741 10.86 1.23 -40.54
C TRP A 741 10.27 -0.20 -40.32
N GLN A 742 11.10 -1.23 -40.60
CA GLN A 742 10.69 -2.62 -40.46
C GLN A 742 10.35 -2.98 -39.00
N TYR A 743 11.12 -2.48 -38.03
CA TYR A 743 10.93 -2.79 -36.60
C TYR A 743 10.09 -1.76 -35.88
N MET A 744 9.99 -0.53 -36.38
CA MET A 744 9.16 0.52 -35.81
C MET A 744 7.66 0.30 -36.07
N LYS A 745 7.29 -0.30 -37.20
CA LYS A 745 5.88 -0.58 -37.50
C LYS A 745 5.13 -1.33 -36.40
N PRO A 746 5.61 -2.48 -35.91
CA PRO A 746 4.95 -3.18 -34.80
C PRO A 746 4.85 -2.34 -33.53
N VAL A 747 5.88 -1.53 -33.23
CA VAL A 747 5.91 -0.65 -32.04
C VAL A 747 4.93 0.52 -32.17
N LEU A 748 4.81 1.11 -33.38
CA LEU A 748 3.80 2.15 -33.66
C LEU A 748 2.39 1.61 -33.50
N ILE A 749 2.10 0.45 -34.08
CA ILE A 749 0.78 -0.18 -34.00
C ILE A 749 0.47 -0.60 -32.55
N ALA A 750 1.47 -1.00 -31.75
CA ALA A 750 1.35 -1.39 -30.37
C ALA A 750 0.83 -0.25 -29.46
N ASN A 751 1.02 1.01 -29.86
CA ASN A 751 0.47 2.16 -29.11
C ASN A 751 -1.06 2.13 -29.02
N ILE A 752 -1.76 1.69 -30.07
CA ILE A 752 -3.23 1.72 -30.11
C ILE A 752 -3.83 0.87 -28.98
N PRO A 753 -3.56 -0.46 -28.91
CA PRO A 753 -4.10 -1.27 -27.82
C PRO A 753 -3.47 -0.92 -26.44
N ALA A 754 -2.23 -0.42 -26.42
CA ALA A 754 -1.61 0.02 -25.17
C ALA A 754 -2.34 1.23 -24.55
N TRP A 755 -2.72 2.19 -25.38
CA TRP A 755 -3.49 3.36 -24.96
C TRP A 755 -4.87 2.98 -24.48
N ALA A 756 -5.57 2.10 -25.19
CA ALA A 756 -6.88 1.61 -24.80
C ALA A 756 -6.83 0.86 -23.46
N ALA A 757 -5.87 -0.05 -23.28
CA ALA A 757 -5.67 -0.78 -22.06
C ALA A 757 -5.31 0.15 -20.89
N ALA A 758 -4.34 1.05 -21.10
CA ALA A 758 -3.95 2.03 -20.09
C ALA A 758 -5.13 2.92 -19.66
N TYR A 759 -5.92 3.42 -20.61
CA TYR A 759 -7.12 4.21 -20.30
C TYR A 759 -8.10 3.46 -19.42
N TYR A 760 -8.44 2.23 -19.78
CA TYR A 760 -9.43 1.43 -19.05
C TYR A 760 -8.99 1.17 -17.59
N PHE A 761 -7.76 0.73 -17.38
CA PHE A 761 -7.25 0.43 -16.04
C PHE A 761 -7.00 1.69 -15.20
N LEU A 762 -6.44 2.74 -15.80
CA LEU A 762 -6.12 3.97 -15.08
C LEU A 762 -7.35 4.79 -14.72
N ASN A 763 -8.37 4.81 -15.57
CA ASN A 763 -9.62 5.49 -15.22
C ASN A 763 -10.23 4.88 -13.96
N GLY A 764 -10.37 3.55 -13.89
CA GLY A 764 -10.89 2.88 -12.70
C GLY A 764 -10.02 3.04 -11.45
N TRP A 765 -8.70 3.19 -11.61
CA TRP A 765 -7.80 3.47 -10.49
C TRP A 765 -7.94 4.92 -9.99
N LEU A 766 -8.02 5.89 -10.90
CA LEU A 766 -8.18 7.31 -10.58
C LEU A 766 -9.56 7.63 -9.97
N GLU A 767 -10.60 6.86 -10.25
CA GLU A 767 -11.93 7.04 -9.66
C GLU A 767 -11.94 6.93 -8.12
N LYS A 768 -10.92 6.30 -7.54
CA LYS A 768 -10.73 6.22 -6.09
C LYS A 768 -10.31 7.57 -5.45
N TYR A 769 -9.96 8.56 -6.26
CA TYR A 769 -9.55 9.87 -5.81
C TYR A 769 -10.59 10.92 -6.21
N PRO A 770 -11.25 11.61 -5.26
CA PRO A 770 -12.12 12.73 -5.54
C PRO A 770 -11.41 13.87 -6.31
N GLN A 771 -10.13 14.09 -5.95
CA GLN A 771 -9.26 15.02 -6.64
C GLN A 771 -8.21 14.23 -7.42
N ARG A 772 -8.32 14.27 -8.74
CA ARG A 772 -7.51 13.47 -9.64
C ARG A 772 -7.00 14.27 -10.83
N VAL A 773 -5.85 13.86 -11.35
CA VAL A 773 -5.35 14.38 -12.63
C VAL A 773 -6.27 13.90 -13.76
N GLU A 774 -6.49 14.74 -14.74
CA GLU A 774 -7.15 14.33 -15.96
C GLU A 774 -6.21 13.45 -16.78
N LEU A 775 -6.75 12.40 -17.42
CA LEU A 775 -6.00 11.53 -18.31
C LEU A 775 -5.68 12.30 -19.61
N SER A 776 -4.67 13.17 -19.52
CA SER A 776 -4.22 14.01 -20.65
C SER A 776 -3.59 13.13 -21.75
N PRO A 777 -3.86 13.42 -23.04
CA PRO A 777 -3.17 12.79 -24.19
C PRO A 777 -1.64 12.85 -24.09
N GLU A 778 -1.09 13.81 -23.37
CA GLU A 778 0.36 13.96 -23.18
C GLU A 778 1.00 12.72 -22.52
N TYR A 779 0.33 12.07 -21.56
CA TYR A 779 0.87 10.88 -20.89
C TYR A 779 1.00 9.70 -21.85
N TYR A 780 0.06 9.58 -22.79
CA TYR A 780 0.04 8.55 -23.80
C TYR A 780 1.15 8.79 -24.85
N VAL A 781 1.26 10.04 -25.29
CA VAL A 781 2.30 10.45 -26.26
C VAL A 781 3.69 10.31 -25.63
N LEU A 782 3.87 10.70 -24.35
CA LEU A 782 5.14 10.52 -23.64
C LEU A 782 5.51 9.04 -23.51
N GLY A 783 4.59 8.19 -23.02
CA GLY A 783 4.87 6.77 -22.83
C GLY A 783 5.22 6.06 -24.14
N GLY A 784 4.42 6.25 -25.18
CA GLY A 784 4.68 5.68 -26.51
C GLY A 784 5.90 6.30 -27.18
N GLY A 785 6.05 7.63 -27.09
CA GLY A 785 7.14 8.40 -27.71
C GLY A 785 8.52 8.06 -27.14
N VAL A 786 8.63 7.88 -25.84
CA VAL A 786 9.89 7.46 -25.19
C VAL A 786 10.35 6.10 -25.71
N ILE A 787 9.44 5.12 -25.76
CA ILE A 787 9.78 3.78 -26.29
C ILE A 787 10.14 3.83 -27.77
N LEU A 788 9.42 4.61 -28.58
CA LEU A 788 9.75 4.82 -30.00
C LEU A 788 11.14 5.46 -30.15
N ALA A 789 11.44 6.50 -29.37
CA ALA A 789 12.74 7.18 -29.43
C ALA A 789 13.89 6.22 -29.05
N ILE A 790 13.77 5.47 -27.96
CA ILE A 790 14.78 4.50 -27.54
C ILE A 790 14.94 3.41 -28.61
N THR A 791 13.83 2.92 -29.19
CA THR A 791 13.85 1.93 -30.26
C THR A 791 14.63 2.44 -31.51
N VAL A 792 14.36 3.67 -31.95
CA VAL A 792 15.05 4.29 -33.09
C VAL A 792 16.54 4.43 -32.80
N VAL A 793 16.90 4.97 -31.64
CA VAL A 793 18.32 5.14 -31.25
C VAL A 793 19.03 3.78 -31.24
N LEU A 794 18.42 2.78 -30.64
CA LEU A 794 19.00 1.43 -30.52
C LEU A 794 19.23 0.79 -31.92
N ILE A 795 18.21 0.81 -32.79
CA ILE A 795 18.30 0.26 -34.13
C ILE A 795 19.37 1.01 -34.91
N THR A 796 19.41 2.35 -34.83
CA THR A 796 20.39 3.16 -35.52
C THR A 796 21.81 2.79 -35.09
N LEU A 797 22.10 2.68 -33.82
CA LEU A 797 23.42 2.29 -33.29
C LEU A 797 23.85 0.90 -33.81
N LEU A 798 22.92 -0.07 -33.81
CA LEU A 798 23.20 -1.42 -34.28
C LEU A 798 23.48 -1.47 -35.80
N VAL A 799 22.68 -0.76 -36.59
CA VAL A 799 22.83 -0.72 -38.07
C VAL A 799 24.11 0.01 -38.46
N VAL A 800 24.43 1.15 -37.85
CA VAL A 800 25.66 1.92 -38.09
C VAL A 800 26.89 1.06 -37.83
N ARG A 801 26.92 0.36 -36.70
CA ARG A 801 28.05 -0.53 -36.31
C ARG A 801 28.34 -1.61 -37.38
N VAL A 802 27.30 -2.17 -38.00
CA VAL A 802 27.46 -3.22 -39.01
C VAL A 802 27.68 -2.62 -40.41
N ALA A 803 27.00 -1.54 -40.74
CA ALA A 803 27.19 -0.83 -42.00
C ALA A 803 28.61 -0.20 -42.15
N ALA A 804 29.31 0.01 -41.02
CA ALA A 804 30.70 0.46 -41.03
C ALA A 804 31.69 -0.62 -41.47
N ILE A 805 31.29 -1.89 -41.53
CA ILE A 805 32.15 -2.99 -42.04
C ILE A 805 32.34 -2.81 -43.55
N SER A 806 33.60 -2.89 -44.04
CA SER A 806 33.89 -2.70 -45.42
C SER A 806 33.19 -3.75 -46.31
N PRO A 807 32.52 -3.36 -47.41
CA PRO A 807 31.83 -4.29 -48.33
C PRO A 807 32.74 -5.39 -48.87
N ALA A 808 34.02 -5.10 -49.07
CA ALA A 808 35.02 -6.07 -49.53
C ALA A 808 35.26 -7.21 -48.54
N LYS A 809 35.25 -6.92 -47.22
CA LYS A 809 35.36 -7.97 -46.18
C LYS A 809 34.10 -8.81 -46.09
N ALA A 810 32.93 -8.19 -46.25
CA ALA A 810 31.63 -8.88 -46.15
C ALA A 810 31.37 -9.82 -47.36
N LEU A 811 31.92 -9.55 -48.52
CA LEU A 811 31.77 -10.38 -49.71
C LEU A 811 32.84 -11.48 -49.82
N LYS A 812 33.94 -11.40 -49.05
CA LYS A 812 35.08 -12.34 -49.10
C LYS A 812 34.91 -13.53 -48.13
N TYR A 813 33.94 -13.52 -47.23
CA TYR A 813 33.64 -14.62 -46.34
C TYR A 813 32.61 -15.57 -46.97
N GLU A 814 33.11 -16.51 -47.77
CA GLU A 814 32.45 -17.78 -48.09
C GLU A 814 33.18 -18.93 -47.44
#